data_6ce47a5cbb890d4682147ec92f9474f3
#
_entry.id   6ce47a5cbb890d4682147ec92f9474f3
#
_cell.length_a   1.000
_cell.length_b   1.000
_cell.length_c   1.000
_cell.angle_alpha   90.00
_cell.angle_beta   90.00
_cell.angle_gamma   90.00
#
_symmetry.space_group_name_H-M   'P 1'
#
loop_
_entity.id
_entity.type
_entity.pdbx_description
1 polymer ?
#
loop_
_entity_poly.entity_id
_entity_poly.type
_entity_poly.pdbx_seq_one_letter_code
_entity_poly.pdbx_strand_id
1 'polypeptide(L)'
;MDEREILTRFKAGTLGRDDAARLLNGARQPRTETPFPPPRPESVPDPDHGVPDAHGASDGHGAPDGRGMSDGHGASVGHGASVGPGAFDGDRVLDSRAAADRATSTDLIAVVGIAGRYPLAPDLHAHWDNLLTGRDTSSAVPATRAWLASSAAGRRGHFLDAIADFDPEFHGITPTEAAQMDPQERLFLEVAWDALEDAGYTGSRLDALTTASGASRALGVFVGAASHDYALLAAGAWTPGAGAIPAAGHWGLPGRLAASLELTGPAQAVDTAECSGLTAVHLAVGALRRGECAAAVAGGVELLLHPARLADGAGEGVGAVVLKPLHRALADGDRVHAVVRDTAGGHRTRPRRPEPRAAEEAHESRETTARRIGSAGAVTGIAALTDAVLQVRNGVRITGGPESAGVPWPRTRDEAGRELPRTATVEIAAESGGTAWAVIEEYTAEPGGTDTGGDGGPLLLSAPTPAHLAATARRLADWLTATADAPADTDAVADADADAGHPASGPPPAGLARALRVGRAALPCRIALPASRGVTELVARLRHFADTGEAGPEGATADLRDGRGDPLGLDGLPETRDYLIALWRAGRTETLTRLWLNGVGVDWAALEAASPWAAPSQPPPPSARLRRPLWLGADRAPEEPEPNG
;
A
#
# COMPACT_ATOMS: atom_id res chain seq x y z
N MET A 1 -23.15 37.59 13.20
CA MET A 1 -24.11 36.45 13.09
C MET A 1 -23.31 35.28 12.60
N ASP A 2 -23.33 34.18 13.29
CA ASP A 2 -22.59 33.00 12.88
C ASP A 2 -23.35 32.20 11.79
N GLU A 3 -22.65 31.26 11.11
CA GLU A 3 -23.21 30.50 10.01
C GLU A 3 -24.44 29.66 10.43
N ARG A 4 -24.46 29.21 11.67
CA ARG A 4 -25.54 28.41 12.24
C ARG A 4 -26.82 29.27 12.49
N GLU A 5 -26.65 30.50 12.93
CA GLU A 5 -27.74 31.45 13.12
C GLU A 5 -28.34 31.92 11.78
N ILE A 6 -27.49 32.12 10.75
CA ILE A 6 -27.93 32.47 9.40
C ILE A 6 -28.79 31.34 8.81
N LEU A 7 -28.33 30.09 8.91
CA LEU A 7 -29.06 28.92 8.43
C LEU A 7 -30.37 28.68 9.20
N THR A 8 -30.38 28.93 10.50
CA THR A 8 -31.59 28.81 11.33
C THR A 8 -32.65 29.80 10.90
N ARG A 9 -32.29 31.08 10.69
CA ARG A 9 -33.21 32.14 10.24
C ARG A 9 -33.69 31.92 8.81
N PHE A 10 -32.85 31.38 7.94
CA PHE A 10 -33.24 31.02 6.60
C PHE A 10 -34.28 29.87 6.60
N LYS A 11 -34.05 28.82 7.37
CA LYS A 11 -34.99 27.70 7.53
C LYS A 11 -36.32 28.14 8.17
N ALA A 12 -36.30 29.15 9.07
CA ALA A 12 -37.49 29.71 9.68
C ALA A 12 -38.24 30.70 8.75
N GLY A 13 -37.75 30.95 7.53
CA GLY A 13 -38.36 31.88 6.59
C GLY A 13 -38.23 33.35 6.98
N THR A 14 -37.42 33.67 8.00
CA THR A 14 -37.20 35.06 8.49
C THR A 14 -36.02 35.76 7.82
N LEU A 15 -35.30 35.05 6.90
CA LEU A 15 -34.20 35.58 6.10
C LEU A 15 -34.37 35.14 4.64
N GLY A 16 -34.31 36.10 3.71
CA GLY A 16 -34.41 35.83 2.27
C GLY A 16 -33.17 35.09 1.75
N ARG A 17 -33.34 34.39 0.62
CA ARG A 17 -32.26 33.55 0.00
C ARG A 17 -31.02 34.39 -0.36
N ASP A 18 -31.23 35.59 -0.92
CA ASP A 18 -30.12 36.44 -1.37
C ASP A 18 -29.40 37.09 -0.18
N ASP A 19 -30.11 37.37 0.91
CA ASP A 19 -29.55 37.90 2.14
C ASP A 19 -28.75 36.80 2.88
N ALA A 20 -29.28 35.59 2.94
CA ALA A 20 -28.58 34.45 3.52
C ALA A 20 -27.28 34.13 2.77
N ALA A 21 -27.30 34.18 1.44
CA ALA A 21 -26.11 33.95 0.60
C ALA A 21 -25.05 35.05 0.82
N ARG A 22 -25.46 36.31 0.92
CA ARG A 22 -24.52 37.42 1.20
C ARG A 22 -23.87 37.30 2.57
N LEU A 23 -24.64 36.96 3.59
CA LEU A 23 -24.15 36.81 4.95
C LEU A 23 -23.22 35.58 5.11
N LEU A 24 -23.51 34.47 4.44
CA LEU A 24 -22.65 33.30 4.43
C LEU A 24 -21.32 33.57 3.72
N ASN A 25 -21.34 34.29 2.59
CA ASN A 25 -20.12 34.66 1.88
C ASN A 25 -19.28 35.68 2.70
N GLY A 26 -19.91 36.58 3.43
CA GLY A 26 -19.22 37.50 4.34
C GLY A 26 -18.62 36.79 5.56
N ALA A 27 -19.27 35.74 6.08
CA ALA A 27 -18.77 34.96 7.21
C ALA A 27 -17.59 34.02 6.82
N ARG A 28 -17.44 33.70 5.55
CA ARG A 28 -16.35 32.84 5.00
C ARG A 28 -15.10 33.60 4.58
N GLN A 29 -15.10 34.96 4.60
CA GLN A 29 -13.85 35.67 4.35
C GLN A 29 -12.92 35.48 5.57
N PRO A 30 -11.68 35.00 5.37
CA PRO A 30 -10.72 34.88 6.46
C PRO A 30 -10.51 36.29 7.05
N ARG A 31 -10.72 36.42 8.34
CA ARG A 31 -10.26 37.61 9.07
C ARG A 31 -8.76 37.70 8.84
N THR A 32 -8.29 38.77 8.22
CA THR A 32 -6.88 39.10 8.16
C THR A 32 -6.41 39.28 9.59
N GLU A 33 -5.78 38.25 10.13
CA GLU A 33 -5.01 38.35 11.35
C GLU A 33 -3.85 39.31 11.06
N THR A 34 -3.72 40.33 11.85
CA THR A 34 -2.59 41.26 11.87
C THR A 34 -1.31 40.41 12.03
N PRO A 35 -0.29 40.59 11.19
CA PRO A 35 0.95 39.85 11.32
C PRO A 35 1.57 40.12 12.69
N PHE A 36 1.98 39.07 13.37
CA PHE A 36 2.84 39.17 14.54
C PHE A 36 4.04 40.05 14.21
N PRO A 37 4.42 41.01 15.07
CA PRO A 37 5.65 41.77 14.86
C PRO A 37 6.85 40.78 14.84
N PRO A 38 7.84 41.01 13.97
CA PRO A 38 9.01 40.18 13.92
C PRO A 38 9.77 40.24 15.25
N PRO A 39 10.40 39.13 15.69
CA PRO A 39 11.22 39.15 16.89
C PRO A 39 12.36 40.17 16.71
N ARG A 40 12.59 40.97 17.75
CA ARG A 40 13.73 41.90 17.78
C ARG A 40 15.02 41.10 17.65
N PRO A 41 16.00 41.56 16.85
CA PRO A 41 17.30 40.92 16.81
C PRO A 41 17.96 41.05 18.18
N GLU A 42 18.27 39.91 18.80
CA GLU A 42 19.16 39.88 19.96
C GLU A 42 20.54 40.32 19.49
N SER A 43 21.08 41.29 20.19
CA SER A 43 22.41 41.81 19.99
C SER A 43 23.45 40.73 20.27
N VAL A 44 24.24 40.43 19.26
CA VAL A 44 25.42 39.56 19.35
C VAL A 44 26.43 40.22 20.31
N PRO A 45 26.92 39.55 21.37
CA PRO A 45 28.00 40.05 22.16
C PRO A 45 29.33 39.96 21.39
N ASP A 46 30.08 41.05 21.44
CA ASP A 46 31.41 41.21 20.88
C ASP A 46 32.42 40.22 21.54
N PRO A 47 33.26 39.52 20.78
CA PRO A 47 34.25 38.56 21.33
C PRO A 47 35.58 39.27 21.64
N ASP A 48 35.65 39.97 22.77
CA ASP A 48 36.95 40.32 23.33
C ASP A 48 36.80 40.68 24.81
N HIS A 49 37.14 39.72 25.70
CA HIS A 49 37.80 39.93 26.99
C HIS A 49 38.03 38.60 27.70
N GLY A 50 39.31 38.31 27.80
CA GLY A 50 40.15 37.76 28.81
C GLY A 50 39.59 36.69 29.78
N VAL A 51 40.20 35.51 29.71
CA VAL A 51 40.23 34.48 30.76
C VAL A 51 40.94 35.04 32.01
N PRO A 52 40.47 34.69 33.23
CA PRO A 52 41.41 34.19 34.21
C PRO A 52 40.99 32.88 34.85
N ASP A 53 41.98 31.99 34.97
CA ASP A 53 42.00 30.82 35.84
C ASP A 53 41.78 31.18 37.30
N ALA A 54 41.14 30.28 38.08
CA ALA A 54 41.64 29.89 39.41
C ALA A 54 40.79 28.78 40.07
N HIS A 55 41.44 27.74 40.34
CA HIS A 55 41.39 26.74 41.42
C HIS A 55 40.59 27.09 42.67
N GLY A 56 40.01 26.07 43.28
CA GLY A 56 39.80 26.07 44.75
C GLY A 56 38.71 25.15 45.27
N ALA A 57 39.17 24.14 45.86
CA ALA A 57 38.61 23.06 46.65
C ALA A 57 37.63 23.44 47.77
N SER A 58 36.91 22.43 48.15
CA SER A 58 36.68 21.85 49.49
C SER A 58 35.32 22.09 50.21
N ASP A 59 34.75 20.97 50.55
CA ASP A 59 34.19 20.51 51.85
C ASP A 59 32.95 21.18 52.48
N GLY A 60 32.04 20.30 52.83
CA GLY A 60 31.54 20.34 54.19
C GLY A 60 30.03 20.21 54.42
N HIS A 61 29.62 19.03 54.80
CA HIS A 61 28.69 18.67 55.90
C HIS A 61 27.35 19.40 56.14
N GLY A 62 26.32 18.55 56.38
CA GLY A 62 25.34 18.85 57.40
C GLY A 62 23.92 18.42 57.12
N ALA A 63 23.56 17.23 57.61
CA ALA A 63 22.17 16.96 58.00
C ALA A 63 21.94 17.59 59.40
N PRO A 64 20.69 17.88 59.81
CA PRO A 64 19.98 16.90 60.64
C PRO A 64 18.44 16.88 60.54
N ASP A 65 17.93 15.71 60.93
CA ASP A 65 16.73 15.32 61.68
C ASP A 65 15.64 16.33 62.00
N GLY A 66 14.38 15.80 61.97
CA GLY A 66 13.32 16.37 62.81
C GLY A 66 11.89 15.95 62.47
N ARG A 67 11.48 14.81 62.95
CA ARG A 67 10.19 14.37 63.54
C ARG A 67 8.99 15.35 63.49
N GLY A 68 7.80 14.72 63.25
CA GLY A 68 6.52 15.26 63.76
C GLY A 68 5.27 14.64 63.15
N MET A 69 4.63 13.75 63.94
CA MET A 69 3.29 13.13 63.81
C MET A 69 2.18 14.12 63.49
N SER A 70 1.07 13.78 62.79
CA SER A 70 -0.10 13.02 63.27
C SER A 70 -1.28 13.10 62.31
N ASP A 71 -1.95 11.99 62.17
CA ASP A 71 -3.40 11.73 62.03
C ASP A 71 -4.33 12.56 61.11
N GLY A 72 -5.06 11.81 60.27
CA GLY A 72 -6.33 12.30 59.71
C GLY A 72 -6.89 11.43 58.59
N HIS A 73 -7.87 10.64 58.89
CA HIS A 73 -8.71 9.75 58.11
C HIS A 73 -9.19 10.27 56.77
N GLY A 74 -9.34 9.37 55.76
CA GLY A 74 -10.26 9.58 54.67
C GLY A 74 -10.09 8.70 53.43
N ALA A 75 -10.89 7.66 53.36
CA ALA A 75 -11.46 6.97 52.18
C ALA A 75 -10.56 6.63 50.99
N SER A 76 -10.35 5.34 50.83
CA SER A 76 -9.80 4.63 49.68
C SER A 76 -10.65 4.74 48.41
N VAL A 77 -10.04 5.16 47.33
CA VAL A 77 -10.42 4.71 45.96
C VAL A 77 -9.13 4.15 45.33
N GLY A 78 -9.10 2.84 45.16
CA GLY A 78 -7.98 2.15 44.58
C GLY A 78 -7.88 2.41 43.07
N HIS A 79 -6.77 2.97 42.66
CA HIS A 79 -6.30 2.90 41.28
C HIS A 79 -4.77 2.92 41.28
N GLY A 80 -4.21 1.98 40.55
CA GLY A 80 -2.83 2.08 40.13
C GLY A 80 -1.95 0.94 40.52
N ALA A 81 -2.03 -0.15 39.81
CA ALA A 81 -0.88 -1.02 39.67
C ALA A 81 0.19 -0.26 38.90
N SER A 82 1.19 0.26 39.59
CA SER A 82 2.44 0.72 38.99
C SER A 82 3.15 -0.49 38.41
N VAL A 83 3.14 -0.60 37.08
CA VAL A 83 4.03 -1.50 36.35
C VAL A 83 5.43 -0.91 36.44
N GLY A 84 6.25 -1.45 37.29
CA GLY A 84 7.69 -1.18 37.33
C GLY A 84 8.33 -1.56 35.99
N PRO A 85 9.51 -1.00 35.65
CA PRO A 85 10.21 -1.36 34.41
C PRO A 85 10.66 -2.84 34.52
N GLY A 86 9.80 -3.75 34.04
CA GLY A 86 10.13 -5.14 33.86
C GLY A 86 11.16 -5.25 32.73
N ALA A 87 12.33 -5.80 33.08
CA ALA A 87 13.33 -6.20 32.12
C ALA A 87 12.65 -7.02 30.99
N PHE A 88 12.78 -6.58 29.76
CA PHE A 88 12.37 -7.38 28.61
C PHE A 88 13.34 -8.57 28.50
N ASP A 89 12.88 -9.69 28.99
CA ASP A 89 13.64 -10.94 29.00
C ASP A 89 13.51 -11.58 27.60
N GLY A 90 14.64 -12.01 27.05
CA GLY A 90 14.72 -12.59 25.70
C GLY A 90 13.99 -13.93 25.53
N ASP A 91 13.43 -14.50 26.58
CA ASP A 91 12.61 -15.71 26.56
C ASP A 91 11.18 -15.49 26.03
N ARG A 92 10.72 -14.24 25.89
CA ARG A 92 9.38 -13.95 25.35
C ARG A 92 9.22 -14.25 23.87
N VAL A 93 10.30 -14.43 23.11
CA VAL A 93 10.19 -14.89 21.70
C VAL A 93 9.83 -16.38 21.64
N LEU A 94 10.23 -17.17 22.63
CA LEU A 94 9.81 -18.57 22.75
C LEU A 94 8.37 -18.68 23.31
N ASP A 95 7.95 -17.73 24.17
CA ASP A 95 6.57 -17.65 24.65
C ASP A 95 5.60 -17.15 23.57
N SER A 96 6.07 -16.46 22.52
CA SER A 96 5.22 -16.01 21.42
C SER A 96 4.67 -17.18 20.58
N ARG A 97 5.39 -18.31 20.53
CA ARG A 97 4.88 -19.53 19.88
C ARG A 97 3.70 -20.12 20.66
N ALA A 98 3.77 -20.14 21.99
CA ALA A 98 2.67 -20.55 22.87
C ALA A 98 1.52 -19.51 22.91
N ALA A 99 1.78 -18.25 22.58
CA ALA A 99 0.76 -17.22 22.41
C ALA A 99 0.12 -17.30 21.01
N ALA A 100 0.92 -17.61 19.97
CA ALA A 100 0.44 -17.80 18.60
C ALA A 100 -0.49 -19.03 18.48
N ASP A 101 -0.20 -20.12 19.22
CA ASP A 101 -1.08 -21.29 19.31
C ASP A 101 -2.41 -20.99 20.05
N ARG A 102 -2.47 -19.87 20.77
CA ARG A 102 -3.67 -19.39 21.49
C ARG A 102 -4.43 -18.29 20.76
N ALA A 103 -3.93 -17.79 19.64
CA ALA A 103 -4.66 -16.82 18.83
C ALA A 103 -5.98 -17.43 18.39
N THR A 104 -7.10 -16.84 18.80
CA THR A 104 -8.42 -17.20 18.28
C THR A 104 -8.47 -16.85 16.80
N SER A 105 -9.29 -17.53 16.01
CA SER A 105 -9.43 -17.24 14.55
C SER A 105 -9.81 -15.79 14.26
N THR A 106 -10.30 -15.06 15.25
CA THR A 106 -10.63 -13.62 15.16
C THR A 106 -9.42 -12.70 15.20
N ASP A 107 -8.27 -13.18 15.70
CA ASP A 107 -7.05 -12.37 15.82
C ASP A 107 -6.12 -12.48 14.60
N LEU A 108 -6.38 -13.43 13.70
CA LEU A 108 -5.58 -13.65 12.50
C LEU A 108 -5.89 -12.60 11.44
N ILE A 109 -4.84 -12.13 10.76
CA ILE A 109 -4.94 -11.10 9.72
C ILE A 109 -4.53 -11.71 8.38
N ALA A 110 -5.41 -11.63 7.39
CA ALA A 110 -5.13 -12.05 6.02
C ALA A 110 -4.38 -10.97 5.25
N VAL A 111 -3.41 -11.36 4.44
CA VAL A 111 -2.85 -10.57 3.35
C VAL A 111 -3.72 -10.83 2.14
N VAL A 112 -4.57 -9.87 1.77
CA VAL A 112 -5.56 -10.01 0.69
C VAL A 112 -5.13 -9.33 -0.60
N GLY A 113 -4.08 -8.50 -0.56
CA GLY A 113 -3.46 -7.88 -1.73
C GLY A 113 -2.00 -7.57 -1.47
N ILE A 114 -1.20 -7.59 -2.54
CA ILE A 114 0.24 -7.36 -2.47
C ILE A 114 0.76 -6.79 -3.78
N ALA A 115 1.62 -5.77 -3.69
CA ALA A 115 2.37 -5.23 -4.82
C ALA A 115 3.73 -4.70 -4.37
N GLY A 116 4.67 -4.61 -5.31
CA GLY A 116 6.00 -4.08 -5.03
C GLY A 116 6.81 -3.88 -6.30
N ARG A 117 7.79 -2.97 -6.21
CA ARG A 117 8.83 -2.76 -7.22
C ARG A 117 10.17 -2.76 -6.51
N TYR A 118 11.05 -3.62 -6.97
CA TYR A 118 12.36 -3.85 -6.40
C TYR A 118 13.43 -3.74 -7.49
N PRO A 119 14.72 -3.67 -7.16
CA PRO A 119 15.78 -3.58 -8.16
C PRO A 119 15.69 -4.67 -9.23
N LEU A 120 15.70 -4.28 -10.50
CA LEU A 120 15.50 -5.14 -11.68
C LEU A 120 14.18 -5.93 -11.68
N ALA A 121 13.17 -5.47 -10.93
CA ALA A 121 11.87 -6.10 -10.81
C ALA A 121 10.76 -5.04 -10.78
N PRO A 122 10.12 -4.75 -11.92
CA PRO A 122 9.03 -3.78 -12.02
C PRO A 122 7.73 -4.25 -11.37
N ASP A 123 7.63 -5.53 -11.03
CA ASP A 123 6.51 -6.17 -10.37
C ASP A 123 6.96 -7.40 -9.55
N LEU A 124 6.02 -8.03 -8.85
CA LEU A 124 6.33 -9.18 -7.99
C LEU A 124 6.60 -10.47 -8.76
N HIS A 125 6.18 -10.58 -10.03
CA HIS A 125 6.54 -11.74 -10.85
C HIS A 125 8.03 -11.71 -11.18
N ALA A 126 8.53 -10.59 -11.69
CA ALA A 126 9.96 -10.40 -11.95
C ALA A 126 10.79 -10.48 -10.65
N HIS A 127 10.23 -10.01 -9.51
CA HIS A 127 10.90 -10.16 -8.22
C HIS A 127 11.04 -11.62 -7.80
N TRP A 128 9.98 -12.40 -7.96
CA TRP A 128 10.01 -13.83 -7.68
C TRP A 128 11.01 -14.58 -8.55
N ASP A 129 11.08 -14.26 -9.84
CA ASP A 129 12.08 -14.83 -10.75
C ASP A 129 13.53 -14.50 -10.32
N ASN A 130 13.75 -13.25 -9.87
CA ASN A 130 15.04 -12.86 -9.31
C ASN A 130 15.40 -13.67 -8.05
N LEU A 131 14.41 -13.93 -7.17
CA LEU A 131 14.60 -14.74 -5.97
C LEU A 131 14.92 -16.20 -6.31
N LEU A 132 14.17 -16.80 -7.23
CA LEU A 132 14.36 -18.19 -7.66
C LEU A 132 15.73 -18.44 -8.29
N THR A 133 16.22 -17.45 -9.06
CA THR A 133 17.49 -17.56 -9.78
C THR A 133 18.69 -17.04 -8.98
N GLY A 134 18.46 -16.46 -7.80
CA GLY A 134 19.53 -15.82 -7.01
C GLY A 134 20.23 -14.68 -7.74
N ARG A 135 19.48 -13.95 -8.59
CA ARG A 135 20.03 -12.90 -9.46
C ARG A 135 20.67 -11.77 -8.65
N ASP A 136 21.90 -11.41 -8.98
CA ASP A 136 22.53 -10.17 -8.48
C ASP A 136 21.82 -8.96 -9.11
N THR A 137 21.15 -8.17 -8.27
CA THR A 137 20.44 -6.96 -8.69
C THR A 137 21.27 -5.70 -8.53
N SER A 138 22.55 -5.81 -8.13
CA SER A 138 23.46 -4.68 -7.99
C SER A 138 23.88 -4.10 -9.34
N SER A 139 23.96 -2.80 -9.46
CA SER A 139 24.38 -2.09 -10.66
C SER A 139 25.22 -0.85 -10.33
N ALA A 140 25.84 -0.26 -11.34
CA ALA A 140 26.32 1.10 -11.24
C ALA A 140 25.14 2.07 -11.12
N VAL A 141 25.42 3.31 -10.64
CA VAL A 141 24.38 4.36 -10.60
C VAL A 141 23.78 4.55 -11.99
N PRO A 142 22.44 4.50 -12.13
CA PRO A 142 21.77 4.67 -13.41
C PRO A 142 22.13 5.99 -14.11
N ALA A 143 22.31 5.95 -15.44
CA ALA A 143 22.64 7.15 -16.23
C ALA A 143 21.59 8.26 -16.09
N THR A 144 20.34 7.91 -15.84
CA THR A 144 19.22 8.84 -15.54
C THR A 144 19.43 9.62 -14.24
N ARG A 145 20.45 9.28 -13.44
CA ARG A 145 20.81 9.93 -12.16
C ARG A 145 22.26 10.42 -12.18
N ALA A 146 22.67 11.07 -13.28
CA ALA A 146 24.04 11.55 -13.47
C ALA A 146 24.53 12.45 -12.31
N TRP A 147 23.62 13.18 -11.63
CA TRP A 147 23.97 13.98 -10.45
C TRP A 147 24.47 13.16 -9.26
N LEU A 148 24.08 11.89 -9.14
CA LEU A 148 24.64 10.98 -8.14
C LEU A 148 26.00 10.43 -8.58
N ALA A 149 26.21 10.24 -9.88
CA ALA A 149 27.39 9.58 -10.45
C ALA A 149 28.70 10.33 -10.16
N SER A 150 28.67 11.66 -10.12
CA SER A 150 29.84 12.48 -9.83
C SER A 150 30.46 12.23 -8.43
N SER A 151 29.60 11.85 -7.47
CA SER A 151 30.03 11.57 -6.07
C SER A 151 30.19 10.07 -5.81
N ALA A 152 29.88 9.22 -6.78
CA ALA A 152 29.71 7.77 -6.62
C ALA A 152 30.78 6.95 -7.35
N ALA A 153 31.92 7.53 -7.70
CA ALA A 153 32.95 6.89 -8.53
C ALA A 153 33.26 5.45 -8.06
N GLY A 154 32.84 4.47 -8.86
CA GLY A 154 33.07 3.04 -8.62
C GLY A 154 32.10 2.37 -7.61
N ARG A 155 31.17 3.08 -7.00
CA ARG A 155 30.18 2.48 -6.07
C ARG A 155 29.08 1.74 -6.85
N ARG A 156 28.64 0.64 -6.28
CA ARG A 156 27.51 -0.15 -6.77
C ARG A 156 26.38 -0.11 -5.75
N GLY A 157 25.16 -0.18 -6.24
CA GLY A 157 23.96 -0.22 -5.41
C GLY A 157 22.85 -1.00 -6.12
N HIS A 158 21.72 -1.11 -5.47
CA HIS A 158 20.54 -1.80 -5.97
C HIS A 158 19.46 -0.75 -6.26
N PHE A 159 19.38 -0.30 -7.51
CA PHE A 159 18.57 0.84 -7.93
C PHE A 159 17.26 0.43 -8.60
N LEU A 160 16.21 1.20 -8.36
CA LEU A 160 15.01 1.18 -9.18
C LEU A 160 15.23 1.94 -10.48
N ASP A 161 14.68 1.42 -11.57
CA ASP A 161 14.62 2.13 -12.83
C ASP A 161 13.50 3.19 -12.81
N ALA A 162 13.62 4.20 -13.68
CA ALA A 162 12.55 5.14 -14.03
C ALA A 162 11.83 5.80 -12.82
N ILE A 163 12.54 6.14 -11.75
CA ILE A 163 11.97 6.76 -10.53
C ILE A 163 11.34 8.14 -10.76
N ALA A 164 11.70 8.81 -11.86
CA ALA A 164 11.09 10.07 -12.27
C ALA A 164 9.73 9.86 -12.94
N ASP A 165 9.45 8.65 -13.43
CA ASP A 165 8.28 8.35 -14.21
C ASP A 165 7.05 8.19 -13.31
N PHE A 166 5.99 8.92 -13.67
CA PHE A 166 4.72 8.89 -12.97
C PHE A 166 3.58 9.19 -13.94
N ASP A 167 2.41 8.72 -13.63
CA ASP A 167 1.19 8.99 -14.37
C ASP A 167 0.26 9.92 -13.58
N PRO A 168 0.42 11.23 -13.70
CA PRO A 168 -0.39 12.18 -12.96
C PRO A 168 -1.86 12.19 -13.39
N GLU A 169 -2.13 11.92 -14.67
CA GLU A 169 -3.49 11.92 -15.20
C GLU A 169 -4.32 10.77 -14.64
N PHE A 170 -3.69 9.60 -14.44
CA PHE A 170 -4.36 8.47 -13.81
C PHE A 170 -4.84 8.80 -12.39
N HIS A 171 -4.07 9.57 -11.65
CA HIS A 171 -4.35 9.92 -10.25
C HIS A 171 -5.05 11.28 -10.09
N GLY A 172 -5.43 11.94 -11.18
CA GLY A 172 -6.09 13.25 -11.15
C GLY A 172 -5.19 14.38 -10.61
N ILE A 173 -3.87 14.23 -10.74
CA ILE A 173 -2.86 15.17 -10.25
C ILE A 173 -2.34 16.00 -11.43
N THR A 174 -2.13 17.30 -11.23
CA THR A 174 -1.54 18.12 -12.30
C THR A 174 -0.06 17.78 -12.49
N PRO A 175 0.50 17.92 -13.71
CA PRO A 175 1.92 17.67 -13.94
C PRO A 175 2.84 18.53 -13.08
N THR A 176 2.47 19.78 -12.84
CA THR A 176 3.23 20.72 -12.01
C THR A 176 3.25 20.27 -10.55
N GLU A 177 2.11 19.85 -10.01
CA GLU A 177 2.02 19.29 -8.66
C GLU A 177 2.83 17.99 -8.58
N ALA A 178 2.66 17.08 -9.54
CA ALA A 178 3.38 15.82 -9.58
C ALA A 178 4.90 15.99 -9.64
N ALA A 179 5.42 17.02 -10.34
CA ALA A 179 6.85 17.34 -10.35
C ALA A 179 7.36 17.83 -8.99
N GLN A 180 6.50 18.44 -8.17
CA GLN A 180 6.84 18.89 -6.82
C GLN A 180 6.72 17.78 -5.77
N MET A 181 5.96 16.70 -6.05
CA MET A 181 5.83 15.56 -5.16
C MET A 181 7.15 14.81 -5.05
N ASP A 182 7.49 14.36 -3.84
CA ASP A 182 8.59 13.41 -3.66
C ASP A 182 8.37 12.17 -4.55
N PRO A 183 9.36 11.72 -5.32
CA PRO A 183 9.26 10.46 -6.07
C PRO A 183 8.83 9.27 -5.21
N GLN A 184 9.13 9.26 -3.91
CA GLN A 184 8.64 8.24 -2.97
C GLN A 184 7.11 8.29 -2.85
N GLU A 185 6.49 9.48 -2.76
CA GLU A 185 5.03 9.62 -2.73
C GLU A 185 4.39 9.08 -4.02
N ARG A 186 4.97 9.40 -5.17
CA ARG A 186 4.48 8.95 -6.47
C ARG A 186 4.54 7.44 -6.64
N LEU A 187 5.69 6.85 -6.30
CA LEU A 187 5.88 5.40 -6.37
C LEU A 187 4.98 4.65 -5.39
N PHE A 188 4.88 5.14 -4.15
CA PHE A 188 4.01 4.50 -3.16
C PHE A 188 2.54 4.58 -3.57
N LEU A 189 2.08 5.71 -4.09
CA LEU A 189 0.69 5.88 -4.56
C LEU A 189 0.35 4.86 -5.66
N GLU A 190 1.23 4.65 -6.65
CA GLU A 190 1.03 3.66 -7.70
C GLU A 190 1.04 2.22 -7.16
N VAL A 191 2.02 1.88 -6.29
CA VAL A 191 2.14 0.51 -5.75
C VAL A 191 1.01 0.18 -4.78
N ALA A 192 0.59 1.14 -3.97
CA ALA A 192 -0.57 0.97 -3.09
C ALA A 192 -1.87 0.77 -3.88
N TRP A 193 -2.04 1.51 -4.98
CA TRP A 193 -3.15 1.29 -5.90
C TRP A 193 -3.09 -0.12 -6.53
N ASP A 194 -1.92 -0.56 -6.99
CA ASP A 194 -1.74 -1.89 -7.57
C ASP A 194 -2.08 -2.99 -6.53
N ALA A 195 -1.69 -2.81 -5.25
CA ALA A 195 -2.05 -3.72 -4.17
C ALA A 195 -3.57 -3.74 -3.87
N LEU A 196 -4.23 -2.57 -3.95
CA LEU A 196 -5.69 -2.47 -3.81
C LEU A 196 -6.41 -3.12 -4.99
N GLU A 197 -5.88 -3.00 -6.21
CA GLU A 197 -6.42 -3.70 -7.38
C GLU A 197 -6.24 -5.21 -7.27
N ASP A 198 -5.11 -5.69 -6.73
CA ASP A 198 -4.86 -7.11 -6.46
C ASP A 198 -5.86 -7.65 -5.41
N ALA A 199 -6.17 -6.86 -4.39
CA ALA A 199 -7.18 -7.17 -3.38
C ALA A 199 -8.63 -7.01 -3.86
N GLY A 200 -8.86 -6.29 -4.98
CA GLY A 200 -10.19 -5.96 -5.47
C GLY A 200 -10.90 -4.86 -4.69
N TYR A 201 -10.17 -3.90 -4.14
CA TYR A 201 -10.69 -2.81 -3.30
C TYR A 201 -10.50 -1.41 -3.91
N THR A 202 -10.62 -1.28 -5.23
CA THR A 202 -10.65 0.03 -5.91
C THR A 202 -12.05 0.43 -6.39
N GLY A 203 -13.03 -0.48 -6.33
CA GLY A 203 -14.42 -0.26 -6.75
C GLY A 203 -15.41 -0.24 -5.58
N SER A 204 -16.64 -0.68 -5.82
CA SER A 204 -17.75 -0.68 -4.84
C SER A 204 -17.43 -1.44 -3.54
N ARG A 205 -16.52 -2.41 -3.58
CA ARG A 205 -16.06 -3.10 -2.37
C ARG A 205 -15.32 -2.19 -1.39
N LEU A 206 -14.67 -1.11 -1.88
CA LEU A 206 -14.07 -0.10 -1.00
C LEU A 206 -15.15 0.64 -0.20
N ASP A 207 -16.27 0.98 -0.85
CA ASP A 207 -17.40 1.65 -0.19
C ASP A 207 -18.04 0.78 0.90
N ALA A 208 -18.00 -0.55 0.71
CA ALA A 208 -18.53 -1.53 1.65
C ALA A 208 -17.64 -1.76 2.89
N LEU A 209 -16.38 -1.30 2.89
CA LEU A 209 -15.52 -1.36 4.07
C LEU A 209 -16.04 -0.41 5.15
N THR A 210 -16.64 -0.97 6.21
CA THR A 210 -17.24 -0.18 7.28
C THR A 210 -16.68 -0.54 8.65
N THR A 211 -16.49 0.48 9.50
CA THR A 211 -16.23 0.27 10.93
C THR A 211 -17.51 -0.07 11.68
N ALA A 212 -17.40 -0.50 12.93
CA ALA A 212 -18.55 -0.71 13.81
C ALA A 212 -19.35 0.59 14.06
N SER A 213 -18.75 1.77 13.90
CA SER A 213 -19.42 3.08 13.98
C SER A 213 -20.18 3.47 12.72
N GLY A 214 -20.09 2.68 11.64
CA GLY A 214 -20.79 2.91 10.38
C GLY A 214 -20.07 3.84 9.39
N ALA A 215 -18.81 4.23 9.66
CA ALA A 215 -18.03 4.97 8.69
C ALA A 215 -17.69 4.06 7.50
N SER A 216 -18.03 4.48 6.28
CA SER A 216 -17.67 3.79 5.02
C SER A 216 -16.25 4.12 4.59
N ARG A 217 -15.72 3.40 3.60
CA ARG A 217 -14.32 3.51 3.13
C ARG A 217 -13.32 3.45 4.28
N ALA A 218 -13.61 2.59 5.26
CA ALA A 218 -12.83 2.45 6.49
C ALA A 218 -11.54 1.66 6.24
N LEU A 219 -10.70 2.19 5.36
CA LEU A 219 -9.37 1.66 5.02
C LEU A 219 -8.30 2.52 5.69
N GLY A 220 -7.43 1.89 6.51
CA GLY A 220 -6.26 2.55 7.09
C GLY A 220 -5.07 2.54 6.13
N VAL A 221 -4.15 3.51 6.26
CA VAL A 221 -2.91 3.59 5.46
C VAL A 221 -1.71 3.84 6.37
N PHE A 222 -0.75 2.92 6.38
CA PHE A 222 0.44 2.96 7.23
C PHE A 222 1.69 2.79 6.35
N VAL A 223 2.59 3.79 6.34
CA VAL A 223 3.71 3.81 5.40
C VAL A 223 5.03 4.06 6.11
N GLY A 224 5.97 3.13 5.98
CA GLY A 224 7.34 3.29 6.44
C GLY A 224 8.14 4.13 5.44
N ALA A 225 8.76 5.21 5.91
CA ALA A 225 9.68 6.05 5.15
C ALA A 225 10.65 6.76 6.10
N ALA A 226 11.90 6.96 5.67
CA ALA A 226 12.93 7.60 6.49
C ALA A 226 13.74 8.67 5.73
N SER A 227 13.67 8.69 4.40
CA SER A 227 14.48 9.57 3.55
C SER A 227 13.77 10.88 3.20
N HIS A 228 14.47 12.00 3.36
CA HIS A 228 14.03 13.34 2.95
C HIS A 228 14.86 13.90 1.79
N ASP A 229 15.47 13.06 1.00
CA ASP A 229 16.46 13.43 -0.04
C ASP A 229 15.90 14.43 -1.05
N TYR A 230 14.63 14.25 -1.47
CA TYR A 230 13.99 15.15 -2.45
C TYR A 230 13.82 16.58 -1.91
N ALA A 231 13.48 16.71 -0.63
CA ALA A 231 13.40 18.02 0.02
C ALA A 231 14.77 18.69 0.12
N LEU A 232 15.84 17.92 0.36
CA LEU A 232 17.22 18.44 0.36
C LEU A 232 17.63 18.92 -1.04
N LEU A 233 17.32 18.17 -2.10
CA LEU A 233 17.56 18.57 -3.49
C LEU A 233 16.77 19.85 -3.82
N ALA A 234 15.50 19.92 -3.43
CA ALA A 234 14.66 21.09 -3.63
C ALA A 234 15.19 22.34 -2.91
N ALA A 235 15.65 22.18 -1.66
CA ALA A 235 16.26 23.26 -0.89
C ALA A 235 17.57 23.73 -1.52
N GLY A 236 18.40 22.82 -2.02
CA GLY A 236 19.65 23.14 -2.72
C GLY A 236 19.44 23.85 -4.06
N ALA A 237 18.35 23.56 -4.75
CA ALA A 237 17.98 24.20 -6.01
C ALA A 237 17.16 25.49 -5.85
N TRP A 238 16.76 25.86 -4.63
CA TRP A 238 15.95 27.03 -4.38
C TRP A 238 16.73 28.33 -4.56
N THR A 239 16.10 29.29 -5.25
CA THR A 239 16.62 30.64 -5.42
C THR A 239 15.57 31.67 -5.01
N PRO A 240 15.96 32.89 -4.55
CA PRO A 240 15.01 33.95 -4.25
C PRO A 240 14.07 34.22 -5.45
N GLY A 241 12.76 34.14 -5.22
CA GLY A 241 11.74 34.27 -6.27
C GLY A 241 11.30 32.98 -6.94
N ALA A 242 12.00 31.88 -6.73
CA ALA A 242 11.45 30.55 -7.02
C ALA A 242 10.33 30.23 -6.03
N GLY A 243 9.24 29.63 -6.47
CA GLY A 243 8.08 29.31 -5.64
C GLY A 243 8.39 28.55 -4.33
N ALA A 244 7.39 28.03 -3.67
CA ALA A 244 7.56 27.28 -2.43
C ALA A 244 8.41 26.00 -2.64
N ILE A 245 9.20 25.65 -1.63
CA ILE A 245 9.87 24.34 -1.57
C ILE A 245 8.77 23.27 -1.34
N PRO A 246 8.85 22.11 -1.99
CA PRO A 246 7.97 20.98 -1.70
C PRO A 246 7.92 20.66 -0.21
N ALA A 247 6.76 20.27 0.29
CA ALA A 247 6.62 19.87 1.69
C ALA A 247 7.57 18.71 2.01
N ALA A 248 8.34 18.84 3.09
CA ALA A 248 9.37 17.87 3.46
C ALA A 248 8.85 16.71 4.34
N GLY A 249 7.57 16.72 4.69
CA GLY A 249 7.01 15.75 5.63
C GLY A 249 6.50 14.49 4.95
N HIS A 250 6.79 13.31 5.51
CA HIS A 250 6.32 12.02 5.00
C HIS A 250 4.79 11.81 5.09
N TRP A 251 4.04 12.74 5.73
CA TRP A 251 2.58 12.68 5.82
C TRP A 251 1.88 12.60 4.45
N GLY A 252 2.54 13.10 3.41
CA GLY A 252 2.04 13.02 2.03
C GLY A 252 1.88 11.60 1.52
N LEU A 253 2.75 10.65 1.95
CA LEU A 253 2.71 9.25 1.56
C LEU A 253 1.35 8.59 1.86
N PRO A 254 0.89 8.51 3.13
CA PRO A 254 -0.42 7.96 3.44
C PRO A 254 -1.55 8.94 3.10
N GLY A 255 -1.33 10.24 3.23
CA GLY A 255 -2.36 11.27 3.09
C GLY A 255 -2.89 11.41 1.67
N ARG A 256 -2.04 11.28 0.64
CA ARG A 256 -2.50 11.34 -0.76
C ARG A 256 -3.41 10.18 -1.12
N LEU A 257 -3.02 8.96 -0.76
CA LEU A 257 -3.87 7.80 -1.01
C LEU A 257 -5.21 7.95 -0.27
N ALA A 258 -5.15 8.39 1.00
CA ALA A 258 -6.36 8.61 1.79
C ALA A 258 -7.26 9.68 1.18
N ALA A 259 -6.70 10.80 0.72
CA ALA A 259 -7.46 11.87 0.08
C ALA A 259 -8.02 11.46 -1.28
N SER A 260 -7.23 10.78 -2.14
CA SER A 260 -7.67 10.39 -3.48
C SER A 260 -8.80 9.36 -3.48
N LEU A 261 -8.86 8.53 -2.45
CA LEU A 261 -9.89 7.50 -2.27
C LEU A 261 -10.93 7.86 -1.19
N GLU A 262 -10.87 9.08 -0.62
CA GLU A 262 -11.78 9.55 0.44
C GLU A 262 -11.87 8.57 1.61
N LEU A 263 -10.71 8.05 2.07
CA LEU A 263 -10.65 7.06 3.13
C LEU A 263 -10.96 7.67 4.50
N THR A 264 -11.58 6.90 5.37
CA THR A 264 -11.96 7.31 6.73
C THR A 264 -11.13 6.65 7.83
N GLY A 265 -10.25 5.70 7.48
CA GLY A 265 -9.35 5.04 8.42
C GLY A 265 -8.12 5.89 8.78
N PRO A 266 -7.30 5.45 9.75
CA PRO A 266 -6.05 6.11 10.11
C PRO A 266 -5.07 6.22 8.94
N ALA A 267 -4.39 7.37 8.79
CA ALA A 267 -3.36 7.58 7.78
C ALA A 267 -2.06 8.06 8.46
N GLN A 268 -1.03 7.19 8.49
CA GLN A 268 0.18 7.42 9.30
C GLN A 268 1.46 7.10 8.53
N ALA A 269 2.41 8.02 8.55
CA ALA A 269 3.80 7.77 8.17
C ALA A 269 4.61 7.32 9.39
N VAL A 270 5.52 6.38 9.19
CA VAL A 270 6.29 5.72 10.26
C VAL A 270 7.77 5.79 9.92
N ASP A 271 8.56 6.32 10.84
CA ASP A 271 10.01 6.31 10.76
C ASP A 271 10.61 5.61 11.99
N THR A 272 11.12 4.42 11.77
CA THR A 272 11.90 3.60 12.71
C THR A 272 13.12 3.01 12.01
N ALA A 273 13.72 3.80 11.12
CA ALA A 273 14.84 3.42 10.26
C ALA A 273 14.52 2.16 9.43
N GLU A 274 15.42 1.15 9.41
CA GLU A 274 15.23 -0.09 8.64
C GLU A 274 13.98 -0.90 9.05
N CYS A 275 13.45 -0.65 10.25
CA CYS A 275 12.24 -1.31 10.75
C CYS A 275 10.94 -0.67 10.26
N SER A 276 11.00 0.52 9.61
CA SER A 276 9.82 1.36 9.32
C SER A 276 8.70 0.62 8.60
N GLY A 277 9.00 -0.11 7.53
CA GLY A 277 7.98 -0.86 6.77
C GLY A 277 7.32 -1.97 7.60
N LEU A 278 8.09 -2.71 8.40
CA LEU A 278 7.53 -3.77 9.24
C LEU A 278 6.79 -3.21 10.47
N THR A 279 7.23 -2.05 10.99
CA THR A 279 6.50 -1.30 12.04
C THR A 279 5.17 -0.78 11.50
N ALA A 280 5.12 -0.33 10.23
CA ALA A 280 3.86 0.06 9.58
C ALA A 280 2.87 -1.11 9.51
N VAL A 281 3.34 -2.32 9.19
CA VAL A 281 2.53 -3.56 9.24
C VAL A 281 2.03 -3.82 10.66
N HIS A 282 2.90 -3.70 11.68
CA HIS A 282 2.50 -3.90 13.08
C HIS A 282 1.41 -2.91 13.53
N LEU A 283 1.54 -1.63 13.16
CA LEU A 283 0.54 -0.61 13.48
C LEU A 283 -0.79 -0.89 12.76
N ALA A 284 -0.75 -1.30 11.49
CA ALA A 284 -1.93 -1.69 10.72
C ALA A 284 -2.66 -2.87 11.36
N VAL A 285 -1.93 -3.93 11.73
CA VAL A 285 -2.48 -5.09 12.46
C VAL A 285 -3.13 -4.64 13.78
N GLY A 286 -2.48 -3.75 14.51
CA GLY A 286 -3.02 -3.18 15.74
C GLY A 286 -4.33 -2.39 15.51
N ALA A 287 -4.38 -1.55 14.48
CA ALA A 287 -5.58 -0.77 14.12
C ALA A 287 -6.76 -1.67 13.70
N LEU A 288 -6.49 -2.73 12.91
CA LEU A 288 -7.48 -3.73 12.52
C LEU A 288 -8.06 -4.47 13.75
N ARG A 289 -7.21 -4.92 14.66
CA ARG A 289 -7.63 -5.61 15.90
C ARG A 289 -8.44 -4.70 16.82
N ARG A 290 -8.17 -3.40 16.84
CA ARG A 290 -8.97 -2.41 17.60
C ARG A 290 -10.23 -1.95 16.88
N GLY A 291 -10.43 -2.36 15.61
CA GLY A 291 -11.60 -1.95 14.81
C GLY A 291 -11.57 -0.49 14.36
N GLU A 292 -10.40 0.16 14.36
CA GLU A 292 -10.21 1.53 13.87
C GLU A 292 -10.37 1.63 12.34
N CYS A 293 -10.15 0.52 11.64
CA CYS A 293 -10.42 0.35 10.22
C CYS A 293 -10.89 -1.08 9.92
N ALA A 294 -11.54 -1.28 8.77
CA ALA A 294 -12.04 -2.57 8.32
C ALA A 294 -11.01 -3.36 7.49
N ALA A 295 -10.14 -2.64 6.80
CA ALA A 295 -8.98 -3.12 6.09
C ALA A 295 -7.85 -2.07 6.22
N ALA A 296 -6.61 -2.42 5.87
CA ALA A 296 -5.49 -1.50 5.94
C ALA A 296 -4.48 -1.76 4.82
N VAL A 297 -3.98 -0.70 4.20
CA VAL A 297 -2.75 -0.72 3.40
C VAL A 297 -1.57 -0.50 4.34
N ALA A 298 -0.59 -1.38 4.30
CA ALA A 298 0.68 -1.20 5.00
C ALA A 298 1.83 -1.37 4.01
N GLY A 299 2.84 -0.50 4.08
CA GLY A 299 3.93 -0.55 3.13
C GLY A 299 5.17 0.21 3.56
N GLY A 300 6.10 0.35 2.63
CA GLY A 300 7.33 1.11 2.84
C GLY A 300 7.96 1.49 1.52
N VAL A 301 8.74 2.58 1.54
CA VAL A 301 9.44 3.08 0.38
C VAL A 301 10.79 3.66 0.79
N GLU A 302 11.80 3.48 -0.05
CA GLU A 302 13.13 4.07 0.09
C GLU A 302 13.70 4.36 -1.29
N LEU A 303 14.17 5.59 -1.48
CA LEU A 303 14.91 6.02 -2.66
C LEU A 303 16.21 6.72 -2.25
N LEU A 304 17.22 6.57 -3.10
CA LEU A 304 18.53 7.19 -2.97
C LEU A 304 18.63 8.36 -3.96
N LEU A 305 18.30 9.55 -3.51
CA LEU A 305 18.24 10.75 -4.38
C LEU A 305 19.36 11.73 -4.09
N HIS A 306 19.96 11.67 -2.90
CA HIS A 306 21.04 12.60 -2.50
C HIS A 306 22.40 11.90 -2.43
N PRO A 307 23.48 12.48 -3.00
CA PRO A 307 24.81 11.86 -3.04
C PRO A 307 25.37 11.47 -1.67
N ALA A 308 25.08 12.22 -0.62
CA ALA A 308 25.55 11.95 0.74
C ALA A 308 25.02 10.63 1.33
N ARG A 309 23.92 10.10 0.79
CA ARG A 309 23.32 8.83 1.25
C ARG A 309 23.76 7.61 0.45
N LEU A 310 24.45 7.83 -0.66
CA LEU A 310 24.90 6.74 -1.52
C LEU A 310 26.09 6.02 -0.86
N ALA A 311 25.84 4.90 -0.24
CA ALA A 311 26.84 3.95 0.25
C ALA A 311 27.01 2.80 -0.76
N ASP A 312 28.12 2.08 -0.68
CA ASP A 312 28.29 0.84 -1.44
C ASP A 312 27.30 -0.22 -0.95
N GLY A 313 26.61 -0.88 -1.87
CA GLY A 313 25.54 -1.84 -1.53
C GLY A 313 24.24 -1.20 -1.00
N ALA A 314 24.08 0.12 -1.10
CA ALA A 314 22.80 0.76 -0.77
C ALA A 314 21.69 0.31 -1.73
N GLY A 315 20.44 0.27 -1.26
CA GLY A 315 19.32 -0.25 -2.00
C GLY A 315 18.08 0.63 -1.97
N GLU A 316 17.20 0.40 -2.93
CA GLU A 316 15.94 1.09 -3.12
C GLU A 316 14.78 0.09 -3.23
N GLY A 317 13.57 0.56 -3.10
CA GLY A 317 12.39 -0.23 -3.32
C GLY A 317 11.11 0.44 -2.84
N VAL A 318 9.99 -0.18 -3.19
CA VAL A 318 8.67 0.18 -2.70
C VAL A 318 7.82 -1.08 -2.65
N GLY A 319 7.08 -1.27 -1.56
CA GLY A 319 6.16 -2.39 -1.41
C GLY A 319 4.94 -2.03 -0.58
N ALA A 320 3.82 -2.69 -0.85
CA ALA A 320 2.59 -2.53 -0.11
C ALA A 320 1.83 -3.86 -0.01
N VAL A 321 1.17 -4.06 1.13
CA VAL A 321 0.22 -5.15 1.36
C VAL A 321 -1.12 -4.59 1.80
N VAL A 322 -2.20 -5.26 1.43
CA VAL A 322 -3.55 -5.01 1.93
C VAL A 322 -3.89 -6.07 2.97
N LEU A 323 -4.20 -5.63 4.17
CA LEU A 323 -4.45 -6.45 5.35
C LEU A 323 -5.93 -6.39 5.75
N LYS A 324 -6.49 -7.52 6.16
CA LYS A 324 -7.87 -7.60 6.61
C LYS A 324 -8.03 -8.70 7.67
N PRO A 325 -8.92 -8.57 8.67
CA PRO A 325 -9.22 -9.69 9.58
C PRO A 325 -9.61 -10.94 8.79
N LEU A 326 -8.94 -12.08 9.05
CA LEU A 326 -9.11 -13.31 8.26
C LEU A 326 -10.58 -13.74 8.16
N HIS A 327 -11.30 -13.72 9.27
CA HIS A 327 -12.72 -14.11 9.29
C HIS A 327 -13.59 -13.23 8.37
N ARG A 328 -13.27 -11.92 8.25
CA ARG A 328 -13.95 -11.01 7.32
C ARG A 328 -13.52 -11.24 5.88
N ALA A 329 -12.22 -11.47 5.66
CA ALA A 329 -11.70 -11.79 4.33
C ALA A 329 -12.40 -13.03 3.76
N LEU A 330 -12.56 -14.08 4.56
CA LEU A 330 -13.26 -15.30 4.17
C LEU A 330 -14.76 -15.06 3.92
N ALA A 331 -15.43 -14.29 4.78
CA ALA A 331 -16.85 -13.95 4.61
C ALA A 331 -17.10 -13.12 3.33
N ASP A 332 -16.16 -12.24 2.97
CA ASP A 332 -16.26 -11.37 1.79
C ASP A 332 -15.70 -12.04 0.52
N GLY A 333 -15.24 -13.30 0.61
CA GLY A 333 -14.69 -14.06 -0.51
C GLY A 333 -13.37 -13.49 -1.04
N ASP A 334 -12.55 -12.86 -0.20
CA ASP A 334 -11.24 -12.35 -0.58
C ASP A 334 -10.28 -13.48 -0.89
N ARG A 335 -9.39 -13.24 -1.84
CA ARG A 335 -8.22 -14.07 -2.02
C ARG A 335 -7.25 -13.82 -0.85
N VAL A 336 -6.75 -14.88 -0.26
CA VAL A 336 -5.77 -14.81 0.82
C VAL A 336 -4.42 -15.28 0.30
N HIS A 337 -3.42 -14.40 0.28
CA HIS A 337 -2.05 -14.73 -0.11
C HIS A 337 -1.29 -15.46 0.99
N ALA A 338 -1.48 -15.01 2.22
CA ALA A 338 -0.89 -15.56 3.42
C ALA A 338 -1.63 -15.01 4.65
N VAL A 339 -1.31 -15.54 5.83
CA VAL A 339 -1.86 -15.09 7.12
C VAL A 339 -0.74 -14.51 7.98
N VAL A 340 -0.96 -13.30 8.48
CA VAL A 340 -0.12 -12.71 9.54
C VAL A 340 -0.66 -13.18 10.88
N ARG A 341 0.08 -14.07 11.54
CA ARG A 341 -0.30 -14.64 12.84
C ARG A 341 -0.04 -13.66 13.97
N ASP A 342 1.16 -13.08 13.96
CA ASP A 342 1.57 -12.17 15.00
C ASP A 342 2.61 -11.17 14.52
N THR A 343 2.71 -10.03 15.21
CA THR A 343 3.67 -8.97 14.94
C THR A 343 4.07 -8.29 16.23
N ALA A 344 5.31 -7.83 16.35
CA ALA A 344 5.72 -6.93 17.41
C ALA A 344 6.80 -5.94 16.95
N GLY A 345 6.89 -4.84 17.68
CA GLY A 345 7.94 -3.84 17.57
C GLY A 345 8.56 -3.57 18.93
N GLY A 346 9.81 -3.16 18.96
CA GLY A 346 10.52 -2.87 20.21
C GLY A 346 11.86 -2.18 19.97
N HIS A 347 12.61 -2.00 21.04
CA HIS A 347 13.95 -1.45 21.02
C HIS A 347 14.87 -2.29 21.92
N ARG A 348 16.08 -2.58 21.42
CA ARG A 348 17.11 -3.31 22.18
C ARG A 348 18.35 -2.43 22.33
N THR A 349 18.88 -2.36 23.52
CA THR A 349 20.13 -1.62 23.83
C THR A 349 21.37 -2.31 23.29
N ARG A 350 21.29 -3.59 22.95
CA ARG A 350 22.34 -4.37 22.27
C ARG A 350 21.69 -5.34 21.28
N PRO A 351 22.13 -5.39 20.02
CA PRO A 351 21.64 -6.39 19.08
C PRO A 351 22.02 -7.78 19.60
N ARG A 352 21.02 -8.62 19.83
CA ARG A 352 21.23 -10.04 20.11
C ARG A 352 21.36 -10.77 18.78
N ARG A 353 22.43 -11.52 18.59
CA ARG A 353 22.55 -12.39 17.42
C ARG A 353 21.41 -13.41 17.48
N PRO A 354 20.60 -13.55 16.44
CA PRO A 354 19.50 -14.53 16.44
C PRO A 354 20.09 -15.92 16.65
N GLU A 355 19.48 -16.70 17.56
CA GLU A 355 19.79 -18.13 17.68
C GLU A 355 19.26 -18.86 16.44
N PRO A 356 19.97 -19.86 15.93
CA PRO A 356 19.48 -20.65 14.81
C PRO A 356 18.17 -21.33 15.22
N ARG A 357 17.10 -21.01 14.49
CA ARG A 357 15.79 -21.65 14.62
C ARG A 357 15.79 -22.99 13.91
N ALA A 358 14.76 -23.80 14.19
CA ALA A 358 14.62 -25.12 13.56
C ALA A 358 14.80 -25.04 12.05
N ALA A 359 15.51 -26.00 11.46
CA ALA A 359 15.90 -26.02 10.05
C ALA A 359 14.72 -26.01 9.05
N GLU A 360 13.50 -26.07 9.55
CA GLU A 360 12.27 -26.21 8.76
C GLU A 360 11.51 -24.91 8.52
N GLU A 361 11.87 -23.79 9.21
CA GLU A 361 11.24 -22.48 9.05
C GLU A 361 12.06 -21.59 8.11
N ALA A 362 11.39 -20.81 7.23
CA ALA A 362 12.07 -19.74 6.52
C ALA A 362 12.27 -18.56 7.48
N HIS A 363 13.44 -17.94 7.41
CA HIS A 363 13.77 -16.77 8.21
C HIS A 363 14.27 -15.65 7.32
N GLU A 364 13.49 -14.57 7.27
CA GLU A 364 13.84 -13.35 6.58
C GLU A 364 14.37 -12.31 7.56
N SER A 365 15.53 -11.76 7.27
CA SER A 365 16.22 -10.78 8.11
C SER A 365 16.73 -9.61 7.27
N ARG A 366 17.22 -8.56 7.94
CA ARG A 366 17.90 -7.45 7.26
C ARG A 366 19.03 -7.96 6.35
N GLU A 367 19.80 -8.96 6.79
CA GLU A 367 20.94 -9.48 6.05
C GLU A 367 20.51 -10.29 4.81
N THR A 368 19.42 -11.09 4.92
CA THR A 368 18.90 -11.83 3.77
C THR A 368 18.32 -10.88 2.73
N THR A 369 17.57 -9.87 3.16
CA THR A 369 17.01 -8.84 2.29
C THR A 369 18.09 -7.98 1.64
N ALA A 370 19.11 -7.58 2.40
CA ALA A 370 20.21 -6.77 1.87
C ALA A 370 21.03 -7.48 0.78
N ARG A 371 21.11 -8.80 0.79
CA ARG A 371 21.74 -9.58 -0.30
C ARG A 371 20.94 -9.53 -1.60
N ARG A 372 19.63 -9.29 -1.53
CA ARG A 372 18.70 -9.33 -2.66
C ARG A 372 18.45 -7.95 -3.26
N ILE A 373 18.24 -6.96 -2.40
CA ILE A 373 17.86 -5.61 -2.81
C ILE A 373 18.77 -4.51 -2.23
N GLY A 374 19.89 -4.86 -1.62
CA GLY A 374 20.80 -3.92 -0.95
C GLY A 374 20.30 -3.48 0.43
N SER A 375 21.09 -2.59 1.06
CA SER A 375 20.68 -1.93 2.30
C SER A 375 19.62 -0.87 1.97
N ALA A 376 18.35 -1.28 2.04
CA ALA A 376 17.22 -0.56 1.47
C ALA A 376 16.40 0.22 2.54
N GLY A 377 17.01 0.64 3.64
CA GLY A 377 16.41 1.55 4.64
C GLY A 377 14.99 1.15 5.03
N ALA A 378 14.06 2.10 4.95
CA ALA A 378 12.68 1.92 5.40
C ALA A 378 11.89 0.81 4.67
N VAL A 379 12.29 0.44 3.44
CA VAL A 379 11.60 -0.61 2.66
C VAL A 379 12.03 -2.02 3.06
N THR A 380 13.14 -2.18 3.79
CA THR A 380 13.71 -3.50 4.15
C THR A 380 12.67 -4.43 4.76
N GLY A 381 11.88 -3.93 5.72
CA GLY A 381 10.89 -4.74 6.43
C GLY A 381 9.73 -5.22 5.56
N ILE A 382 9.24 -4.38 4.64
CA ILE A 382 8.15 -4.77 3.73
C ILE A 382 8.65 -5.67 2.61
N ALA A 383 9.90 -5.50 2.14
CA ALA A 383 10.51 -6.40 1.17
C ALA A 383 10.69 -7.81 1.77
N ALA A 384 11.21 -7.91 3.00
CA ALA A 384 11.35 -9.16 3.72
C ALA A 384 9.98 -9.87 3.93
N LEU A 385 8.93 -9.10 4.25
CA LEU A 385 7.58 -9.64 4.38
C LEU A 385 7.04 -10.11 3.01
N THR A 386 7.28 -9.37 1.95
CA THR A 386 6.93 -9.76 0.58
C THR A 386 7.59 -11.09 0.21
N ASP A 387 8.89 -11.23 0.47
CA ASP A 387 9.65 -12.47 0.23
C ASP A 387 9.07 -13.64 1.03
N ALA A 388 8.73 -13.43 2.31
CA ALA A 388 8.11 -14.44 3.15
C ALA A 388 6.74 -14.89 2.61
N VAL A 389 5.88 -13.95 2.21
CA VAL A 389 4.57 -14.24 1.61
C VAL A 389 4.72 -15.05 0.32
N LEU A 390 5.64 -14.65 -0.57
CA LEU A 390 5.88 -15.36 -1.82
C LEU A 390 6.40 -16.79 -1.59
N GLN A 391 7.28 -16.99 -0.62
CA GLN A 391 7.84 -18.33 -0.29
C GLN A 391 6.77 -19.26 0.29
N VAL A 392 6.00 -18.83 1.29
CA VAL A 392 4.97 -19.70 1.90
C VAL A 392 3.87 -20.05 0.89
N ARG A 393 3.47 -19.07 0.07
CA ARG A 393 2.44 -19.23 -0.96
C ARG A 393 2.85 -20.21 -2.06
N ASN A 394 4.09 -20.08 -2.57
CA ASN A 394 4.58 -20.89 -3.68
C ASN A 394 5.19 -22.21 -3.22
N GLY A 395 5.32 -22.46 -1.91
CA GLY A 395 5.90 -23.70 -1.40
C GLY A 395 7.38 -23.87 -1.74
N VAL A 396 8.10 -22.76 -1.87
CA VAL A 396 9.53 -22.73 -2.21
C VAL A 396 10.27 -21.89 -1.20
N ARG A 397 11.33 -22.44 -0.63
CA ARG A 397 12.22 -21.72 0.28
C ARG A 397 13.45 -21.19 -0.47
N ILE A 398 13.75 -19.92 -0.30
CA ILE A 398 14.93 -19.27 -0.84
C ILE A 398 16.05 -19.39 0.18
N THR A 399 17.09 -20.20 -0.14
CA THR A 399 18.25 -20.39 0.71
C THR A 399 19.36 -19.40 0.31
N GLY A 400 19.84 -18.59 1.24
CA GLY A 400 20.67 -17.42 0.96
C GLY A 400 22.10 -17.72 0.50
N GLY A 401 22.33 -17.83 -0.79
CA GLY A 401 23.68 -17.87 -1.42
C GLY A 401 23.58 -17.58 -2.91
N PRO A 402 24.66 -17.15 -3.58
CA PRO A 402 24.66 -16.80 -5.01
C PRO A 402 24.40 -17.99 -5.96
N GLU A 403 24.34 -19.22 -5.46
CA GLU A 403 24.00 -20.44 -6.21
C GLU A 403 22.66 -21.04 -5.74
N SER A 404 21.89 -20.33 -4.94
CA SER A 404 20.66 -20.89 -4.36
C SER A 404 19.47 -20.66 -5.26
N ALA A 405 19.24 -21.63 -6.15
CA ALA A 405 17.91 -21.88 -6.69
C ALA A 405 16.92 -22.12 -5.54
N GLY A 406 15.67 -21.66 -5.70
CA GLY A 406 14.63 -21.98 -4.74
C GLY A 406 14.54 -23.48 -4.50
N VAL A 407 14.41 -23.90 -3.24
CA VAL A 407 14.30 -25.30 -2.85
C VAL A 407 12.85 -25.61 -2.53
N PRO A 408 12.26 -26.70 -3.06
CA PRO A 408 10.92 -27.14 -2.67
C PRO A 408 10.76 -27.17 -1.15
N TRP A 409 9.66 -26.64 -0.67
CA TRP A 409 9.37 -26.56 0.76
C TRP A 409 8.12 -27.39 1.09
N PRO A 410 8.27 -28.71 1.34
CA PRO A 410 7.15 -29.57 1.67
C PRO A 410 6.53 -29.13 3.01
N ARG A 411 5.23 -29.35 3.18
CA ARG A 411 4.57 -29.18 4.48
C ARG A 411 5.04 -30.26 5.45
N THR A 412 5.26 -29.88 6.70
CA THR A 412 5.53 -30.82 7.78
C THR A 412 4.22 -31.45 8.26
N ARG A 413 4.31 -32.61 8.96
CA ARG A 413 3.14 -33.28 9.51
C ARG A 413 3.24 -33.31 11.05
N ASP A 414 2.10 -33.15 11.72
CA ASP A 414 2.02 -33.32 13.17
C ASP A 414 2.06 -34.82 13.57
N GLU A 415 2.04 -35.09 14.88
CA GLU A 415 2.02 -36.47 15.42
C GLU A 415 0.78 -37.28 14.97
N ALA A 416 -0.31 -36.60 14.60
CA ALA A 416 -1.52 -37.20 14.06
C ALA A 416 -1.47 -37.40 12.53
N GLY A 417 -0.36 -37.06 11.88
CA GLY A 417 -0.17 -37.17 10.43
C GLY A 417 -0.83 -36.04 9.61
N ARG A 418 -1.38 -35.01 10.24
CA ARG A 418 -2.02 -33.85 9.56
C ARG A 418 -0.94 -32.90 9.08
N GLU A 419 -1.08 -32.41 7.85
CA GLU A 419 -0.18 -31.40 7.29
C GLU A 419 -0.30 -30.08 8.04
N LEU A 420 0.84 -29.53 8.40
CA LEU A 420 0.96 -28.22 9.02
C LEU A 420 1.27 -27.17 7.94
N PRO A 421 0.64 -25.97 8.00
CA PRO A 421 0.96 -24.89 7.08
C PRO A 421 2.43 -24.47 7.22
N ARG A 422 3.03 -24.04 6.11
CA ARG A 422 4.38 -23.46 6.11
C ARG A 422 4.38 -22.16 6.89
N THR A 423 5.46 -21.90 7.62
CA THR A 423 5.59 -20.70 8.45
C THR A 423 6.93 -20.02 8.18
N ALA A 424 6.91 -18.73 7.93
CA ALA A 424 8.09 -17.88 7.80
C ALA A 424 8.11 -16.81 8.90
N THR A 425 9.29 -16.56 9.46
CA THR A 425 9.50 -15.46 10.39
C THR A 425 10.29 -14.36 9.70
N VAL A 426 9.78 -13.13 9.80
CA VAL A 426 10.46 -11.90 9.38
C VAL A 426 10.96 -11.18 10.62
N GLU A 427 12.26 -10.89 10.70
CA GLU A 427 12.84 -10.14 11.81
C GLU A 427 13.83 -9.08 11.29
N ILE A 428 13.54 -7.82 11.54
CA ILE A 428 14.38 -6.69 11.18
C ILE A 428 14.90 -6.04 12.46
N ALA A 429 16.23 -5.88 12.52
CA ALA A 429 16.91 -5.15 13.57
C ALA A 429 17.66 -3.97 12.95
N ALA A 430 17.28 -2.76 13.31
CA ALA A 430 17.93 -1.54 12.89
C ALA A 430 19.25 -1.32 13.65
N GLU A 431 20.19 -0.63 13.01
CA GLU A 431 21.45 -0.25 13.65
C GLU A 431 21.23 0.66 14.87
N SER A 432 20.15 1.46 14.85
CA SER A 432 19.72 2.30 15.96
C SER A 432 19.25 1.50 17.20
N GLY A 433 19.07 0.17 17.08
CA GLY A 433 18.55 -0.70 18.12
C GLY A 433 17.04 -0.96 18.03
N GLY A 434 16.33 -0.35 17.09
CA GLY A 434 14.96 -0.67 16.79
C GLY A 434 14.82 -2.11 16.31
N THR A 435 13.74 -2.79 16.67
CA THR A 435 13.43 -4.16 16.21
C THR A 435 11.97 -4.27 15.82
N ALA A 436 11.69 -5.00 14.77
CA ALA A 436 10.33 -5.38 14.39
C ALA A 436 10.33 -6.81 13.85
N TRP A 437 9.27 -7.56 14.13
CA TRP A 437 9.12 -8.92 13.60
C TRP A 437 7.66 -9.24 13.26
N ALA A 438 7.48 -10.22 12.37
CA ALA A 438 6.19 -10.78 11.98
C ALA A 438 6.31 -12.29 11.75
N VAL A 439 5.23 -13.02 12.02
CA VAL A 439 5.09 -14.44 11.66
C VAL A 439 4.07 -14.56 10.56
N ILE A 440 4.50 -15.09 9.42
CA ILE A 440 3.71 -15.29 8.21
C ILE A 440 3.44 -16.78 8.04
N GLU A 441 2.19 -17.14 7.85
CA GLU A 441 1.75 -18.52 7.66
C GLU A 441 1.08 -18.70 6.31
N GLU A 442 1.31 -19.83 5.70
CA GLU A 442 0.61 -20.27 4.50
C GLU A 442 -0.90 -20.35 4.77
N TYR A 443 -1.69 -19.79 3.88
CA TYR A 443 -3.13 -20.02 3.91
C TYR A 443 -3.46 -21.30 3.12
N THR A 444 -3.97 -22.30 3.82
CA THR A 444 -4.47 -23.54 3.23
C THR A 444 -6.00 -23.41 3.11
N ALA A 445 -6.48 -23.12 1.90
CA ALA A 445 -7.93 -23.11 1.65
C ALA A 445 -8.49 -24.51 1.93
N GLU A 446 -9.62 -24.59 2.64
CA GLU A 446 -10.44 -25.78 2.53
C GLU A 446 -10.87 -25.93 1.07
N PRO A 447 -10.87 -27.14 0.49
CA PRO A 447 -11.35 -27.35 -0.88
C PRO A 447 -12.85 -27.01 -0.93
N GLY A 448 -13.15 -25.75 -1.17
CA GLY A 448 -14.47 -25.16 -1.20
C GLY A 448 -14.87 -24.74 -2.60
N GLY A 449 -15.84 -25.45 -3.18
CA GLY A 449 -16.66 -24.96 -4.28
C GLY A 449 -15.95 -24.96 -5.63
N THR A 450 -16.14 -26.00 -6.40
CA THR A 450 -16.02 -25.96 -7.86
C THR A 450 -16.75 -24.72 -8.38
N ASP A 451 -16.02 -23.89 -9.15
CA ASP A 451 -16.60 -22.82 -9.96
C ASP A 451 -17.73 -23.44 -10.84
N THR A 452 -18.94 -23.40 -10.31
CA THR A 452 -20.11 -23.79 -11.10
C THR A 452 -20.33 -22.65 -12.08
N GLY A 453 -19.84 -22.84 -13.31
CA GLY A 453 -19.89 -21.91 -14.43
C GLY A 453 -21.24 -21.20 -14.57
N GLY A 454 -21.45 -20.15 -13.79
CA GLY A 454 -22.50 -19.19 -13.99
C GLY A 454 -22.23 -18.44 -15.28
N ASP A 455 -23.28 -18.17 -16.06
CA ASP A 455 -23.25 -17.36 -17.27
C ASP A 455 -22.46 -16.07 -16.97
N GLY A 456 -21.19 -16.04 -17.45
CA GLY A 456 -20.28 -14.98 -17.10
C GLY A 456 -20.80 -13.68 -17.70
N GLY A 457 -21.37 -12.81 -16.87
CA GLY A 457 -21.83 -11.49 -17.30
C GLY A 457 -20.75 -10.72 -18.08
N PRO A 458 -21.03 -9.49 -18.51
CA PRO A 458 -20.12 -8.73 -19.39
C PRO A 458 -18.77 -8.48 -18.72
N LEU A 459 -17.70 -8.50 -19.49
CA LEU A 459 -16.40 -8.03 -19.06
C LEU A 459 -16.39 -6.49 -19.13
N LEU A 460 -16.14 -5.86 -18.00
CA LEU A 460 -16.11 -4.42 -17.85
C LEU A 460 -14.68 -3.93 -17.59
N LEU A 461 -14.21 -2.95 -18.35
CA LEU A 461 -12.99 -2.21 -18.08
C LEU A 461 -13.30 -0.72 -18.01
N SER A 462 -12.57 -0.01 -17.19
CA SER A 462 -12.63 1.44 -17.16
C SER A 462 -11.26 2.05 -16.89
N ALA A 463 -11.09 3.30 -17.30
CA ALA A 463 -9.85 4.04 -17.15
C ALA A 463 -10.13 5.57 -17.13
N PRO A 464 -9.17 6.40 -16.70
CA PRO A 464 -9.38 7.85 -16.67
C PRO A 464 -9.47 8.46 -18.08
N THR A 465 -8.75 7.90 -19.07
CA THR A 465 -8.81 8.39 -20.47
C THR A 465 -8.91 7.23 -21.47
N PRO A 466 -9.29 7.50 -22.74
CA PRO A 466 -9.33 6.47 -23.77
C PRO A 466 -7.98 5.80 -24.01
N ALA A 467 -6.88 6.56 -23.90
CA ALA A 467 -5.54 6.02 -24.06
C ALA A 467 -5.17 5.02 -22.96
N HIS A 468 -5.52 5.32 -21.70
CA HIS A 468 -5.37 4.39 -20.58
C HIS A 468 -6.24 3.15 -20.73
N LEU A 469 -7.47 3.32 -21.23
CA LEU A 469 -8.39 2.20 -21.45
C LEU A 469 -7.85 1.24 -22.51
N ALA A 470 -7.35 1.77 -23.62
CA ALA A 470 -6.70 0.99 -24.68
C ALA A 470 -5.44 0.26 -24.17
N ALA A 471 -4.61 0.95 -23.39
CA ALA A 471 -3.41 0.35 -22.78
C ALA A 471 -3.76 -0.75 -21.77
N THR A 472 -4.81 -0.56 -20.98
CA THR A 472 -5.30 -1.57 -20.02
C THR A 472 -5.85 -2.80 -20.73
N ALA A 473 -6.61 -2.60 -21.82
CA ALA A 473 -7.12 -3.71 -22.63
C ALA A 473 -5.97 -4.52 -23.28
N ARG A 474 -4.95 -3.83 -23.80
CA ARG A 474 -3.75 -4.49 -24.37
C ARG A 474 -3.00 -5.29 -23.30
N ARG A 475 -2.75 -4.68 -22.13
CA ARG A 475 -2.07 -5.36 -21.01
C ARG A 475 -2.82 -6.61 -20.53
N LEU A 476 -4.16 -6.54 -20.48
CA LEU A 476 -4.99 -7.69 -20.13
C LEU A 476 -4.91 -8.79 -21.19
N ALA A 477 -4.92 -8.43 -22.48
CA ALA A 477 -4.78 -9.39 -23.58
C ALA A 477 -3.42 -10.09 -23.57
N ASP A 478 -2.35 -9.35 -23.31
CA ASP A 478 -1.00 -9.89 -23.25
C ASP A 478 -0.84 -10.84 -22.04
N TRP A 479 -1.40 -10.47 -20.88
CA TRP A 479 -1.42 -11.32 -19.70
C TRP A 479 -2.20 -12.62 -19.93
N LEU A 480 -3.38 -12.55 -20.55
CA LEU A 480 -4.17 -13.74 -20.92
C LEU A 480 -3.40 -14.66 -21.87
N THR A 481 -2.68 -14.09 -22.84
CA THR A 481 -1.86 -14.86 -23.77
C THR A 481 -0.71 -15.56 -23.04
N ALA A 482 0.04 -14.82 -22.22
CA ALA A 482 1.16 -15.37 -21.45
C ALA A 482 0.72 -16.47 -20.48
N THR A 483 -0.44 -16.31 -19.84
CA THR A 483 -0.99 -17.31 -18.93
C THR A 483 -1.47 -18.57 -19.65
N ALA A 484 -2.00 -18.43 -20.87
CA ALA A 484 -2.43 -19.56 -21.69
C ALA A 484 -1.24 -20.36 -22.27
N ASP A 485 -0.12 -19.69 -22.54
CA ASP A 485 1.10 -20.28 -23.11
C ASP A 485 2.05 -20.85 -22.03
N ALA A 486 1.79 -20.58 -20.73
CA ALA A 486 2.60 -21.11 -19.65
C ALA A 486 2.51 -22.64 -19.65
N PRO A 487 3.66 -23.36 -19.69
CA PRO A 487 3.64 -24.82 -19.58
C PRO A 487 2.97 -25.19 -18.25
N ALA A 488 2.06 -26.16 -18.29
CA ALA A 488 1.55 -26.76 -17.06
C ALA A 488 2.77 -27.24 -16.28
N ASP A 489 2.98 -26.69 -15.06
CA ASP A 489 4.09 -27.07 -14.19
C ASP A 489 4.05 -28.59 -13.99
N THR A 490 4.89 -29.32 -14.75
CA THR A 490 5.01 -30.77 -14.71
C THR A 490 5.87 -31.27 -13.55
N ASP A 491 6.31 -30.33 -12.67
CA ASP A 491 7.15 -30.61 -11.49
C ASP A 491 6.46 -30.42 -10.12
N ALA A 492 5.14 -30.25 -10.07
CA ALA A 492 4.42 -30.60 -8.84
C ALA A 492 4.55 -32.13 -8.70
N VAL A 493 5.37 -32.55 -7.74
CA VAL A 493 5.62 -33.95 -7.37
C VAL A 493 4.31 -34.72 -7.48
N ALA A 494 4.24 -35.62 -8.46
CA ALA A 494 3.09 -36.48 -8.73
C ALA A 494 2.83 -37.33 -7.49
N ASP A 495 1.88 -36.93 -6.67
CA ASP A 495 1.16 -37.86 -5.81
C ASP A 495 0.22 -38.66 -6.73
N ALA A 496 0.53 -39.93 -6.88
CA ALA A 496 0.01 -40.85 -7.86
C ALA A 496 -1.43 -41.33 -7.59
N ASP A 497 -2.33 -40.49 -7.04
CA ASP A 497 -3.70 -40.88 -6.76
C ASP A 497 -4.76 -39.77 -7.03
N ALA A 498 -4.47 -38.78 -7.88
CA ALA A 498 -5.48 -37.80 -8.30
C ALA A 498 -5.77 -37.95 -9.81
N ASP A 499 -6.64 -38.90 -10.15
CA ASP A 499 -7.36 -38.96 -11.43
C ASP A 499 -8.44 -37.87 -11.46
N ALA A 500 -8.03 -36.61 -11.63
CA ALA A 500 -8.88 -35.48 -11.98
C ALA A 500 -8.08 -34.53 -12.85
N GLY A 501 -8.29 -34.64 -14.17
CA GLY A 501 -7.66 -33.82 -15.18
C GLY A 501 -7.66 -32.34 -14.82
N HIS A 502 -6.49 -31.79 -14.51
CA HIS A 502 -6.29 -30.35 -14.43
C HIS A 502 -6.26 -29.81 -15.86
N PRO A 503 -7.20 -28.97 -16.27
CA PRO A 503 -7.06 -28.29 -17.55
C PRO A 503 -5.92 -27.28 -17.42
N ALA A 504 -4.89 -27.45 -18.24
CA ALA A 504 -3.90 -26.42 -18.55
C ALA A 504 -4.60 -25.30 -19.30
N SER A 505 -5.23 -24.36 -18.59
CA SER A 505 -5.83 -23.18 -19.20
C SER A 505 -5.97 -22.10 -18.13
N GLY A 506 -5.58 -20.87 -18.50
CA GLY A 506 -5.70 -19.68 -17.65
C GLY A 506 -7.10 -19.51 -17.04
N PRO A 507 -7.32 -18.50 -16.19
CA PRO A 507 -8.56 -18.33 -15.46
C PRO A 507 -9.75 -18.31 -16.46
N PRO A 508 -10.85 -19.02 -16.16
CA PRO A 508 -12.00 -19.02 -17.03
C PRO A 508 -12.50 -17.57 -17.24
N PRO A 509 -12.92 -17.20 -18.47
CA PRO A 509 -13.35 -15.83 -18.78
C PRO A 509 -14.44 -15.29 -17.84
N ALA A 510 -15.30 -16.16 -17.33
CA ALA A 510 -16.36 -15.83 -16.37
C ALA A 510 -15.81 -15.33 -15.02
N GLY A 511 -14.85 -16.04 -14.45
CA GLY A 511 -14.20 -15.63 -13.20
C GLY A 511 -13.44 -14.31 -13.34
N LEU A 512 -12.74 -14.12 -14.46
CA LEU A 512 -12.06 -12.88 -14.79
C LEU A 512 -13.04 -11.71 -14.93
N ALA A 513 -14.13 -11.88 -15.68
CA ALA A 513 -15.14 -10.84 -15.88
C ALA A 513 -15.73 -10.39 -14.53
N ARG A 514 -16.02 -11.34 -13.66
CA ARG A 514 -16.50 -11.06 -12.30
C ARG A 514 -15.47 -10.30 -11.47
N ALA A 515 -14.22 -10.75 -11.45
CA ALA A 515 -13.14 -10.09 -10.70
C ALA A 515 -12.98 -8.63 -11.11
N LEU A 516 -13.07 -8.33 -12.41
CA LEU A 516 -12.99 -6.97 -12.93
C LEU A 516 -14.21 -6.12 -12.57
N ARG A 517 -15.45 -6.66 -12.65
CA ARG A 517 -16.66 -5.93 -12.28
C ARG A 517 -16.69 -5.56 -10.80
N VAL A 518 -16.37 -6.54 -9.96
CA VAL A 518 -16.49 -6.39 -8.50
C VAL A 518 -15.33 -5.60 -7.91
N GLY A 519 -14.11 -5.83 -8.42
CA GLY A 519 -12.87 -5.37 -7.80
C GLY A 519 -12.29 -4.07 -8.35
N ARG A 520 -12.79 -3.56 -9.49
CA ARG A 520 -12.20 -2.39 -10.16
C ARG A 520 -13.06 -1.14 -10.04
N ALA A 521 -12.40 0.02 -9.93
CA ALA A 521 -13.07 1.32 -9.94
C ALA A 521 -13.86 1.54 -11.24
N ALA A 522 -14.99 2.25 -11.16
CA ALA A 522 -15.75 2.70 -12.32
C ALA A 522 -15.26 4.09 -12.75
N LEU A 523 -14.22 4.14 -13.59
CA LEU A 523 -13.62 5.36 -14.11
C LEU A 523 -14.40 5.92 -15.32
N PRO A 524 -14.14 7.18 -15.76
CA PRO A 524 -14.95 7.84 -16.77
C PRO A 524 -14.98 7.16 -18.14
N CYS A 525 -13.86 6.66 -18.64
CA CYS A 525 -13.80 5.97 -19.93
C CYS A 525 -14.07 4.49 -19.73
N ARG A 526 -15.10 3.95 -20.36
CA ARG A 526 -15.66 2.64 -20.08
C ARG A 526 -15.81 1.80 -21.34
N ILE A 527 -15.57 0.50 -21.22
CA ILE A 527 -15.91 -0.50 -22.22
C ILE A 527 -16.61 -1.68 -21.56
N ALA A 528 -17.63 -2.16 -22.22
CA ALA A 528 -18.28 -3.42 -21.92
C ALA A 528 -18.14 -4.36 -23.12
N LEU A 529 -17.56 -5.54 -22.86
CA LEU A 529 -17.49 -6.62 -23.83
C LEU A 529 -18.45 -7.75 -23.43
N PRO A 530 -19.10 -8.42 -24.40
CA PRO A 530 -19.98 -9.54 -24.09
C PRO A 530 -19.19 -10.68 -23.45
N ALA A 531 -19.87 -11.55 -22.73
CA ALA A 531 -19.30 -12.77 -22.21
C ALA A 531 -18.69 -13.61 -23.34
N SER A 532 -17.40 -13.87 -23.27
CA SER A 532 -16.67 -14.64 -24.27
C SER A 532 -16.72 -16.13 -23.93
N ARG A 533 -16.82 -16.97 -24.97
CA ARG A 533 -16.84 -18.42 -24.82
C ARG A 533 -15.45 -19.05 -24.64
N GLY A 534 -14.38 -18.23 -24.72
CA GLY A 534 -13.01 -18.69 -24.52
C GLY A 534 -12.01 -17.56 -24.48
N VAL A 535 -10.81 -17.87 -23.97
CA VAL A 535 -9.71 -16.90 -23.80
C VAL A 535 -9.26 -16.33 -25.15
N THR A 536 -9.16 -17.15 -26.20
CA THR A 536 -8.70 -16.71 -27.53
C THR A 536 -9.62 -15.64 -28.12
N GLU A 537 -10.94 -15.82 -28.00
CA GLU A 537 -11.91 -14.82 -28.48
C GLU A 537 -11.80 -13.52 -27.67
N LEU A 538 -11.68 -13.62 -26.35
CA LEU A 538 -11.52 -12.48 -25.48
C LEU A 538 -10.24 -11.68 -25.81
N VAL A 539 -9.11 -12.35 -26.00
CA VAL A 539 -7.83 -11.74 -26.40
C VAL A 539 -8.00 -10.99 -27.74
N ALA A 540 -8.66 -11.60 -28.73
CA ALA A 540 -8.88 -10.95 -30.01
C ALA A 540 -9.73 -9.68 -29.88
N ARG A 541 -10.80 -9.70 -29.07
CA ARG A 541 -11.66 -8.54 -28.81
C ARG A 541 -10.92 -7.42 -28.07
N LEU A 542 -10.13 -7.76 -27.06
CA LEU A 542 -9.33 -6.79 -26.30
C LEU A 542 -8.26 -6.12 -27.18
N ARG A 543 -7.57 -6.89 -28.03
CA ARG A 543 -6.59 -6.35 -28.98
C ARG A 543 -7.24 -5.47 -30.02
N HIS A 544 -8.37 -5.90 -30.60
CA HIS A 544 -9.13 -5.09 -31.55
C HIS A 544 -9.48 -3.73 -30.94
N PHE A 545 -10.06 -3.73 -29.73
CA PHE A 545 -10.36 -2.49 -29.02
C PHE A 545 -9.11 -1.64 -28.75
N ALA A 546 -8.03 -2.25 -28.29
CA ALA A 546 -6.77 -1.55 -27.99
C ALA A 546 -6.15 -0.86 -29.23
N ASP A 547 -6.40 -1.40 -30.41
CA ASP A 547 -5.85 -0.88 -31.68
C ASP A 547 -6.77 0.10 -32.38
N THR A 548 -8.09 -0.06 -32.26
CA THR A 548 -9.09 0.74 -33.02
C THR A 548 -9.89 1.70 -32.14
N GLY A 549 -9.98 1.45 -30.83
CA GLY A 549 -10.92 2.14 -29.93
C GLY A 549 -12.38 1.66 -30.08
N GLU A 550 -12.66 0.67 -30.93
CA GLU A 550 -14.00 0.15 -31.16
C GLU A 550 -14.24 -1.15 -30.39
N ALA A 551 -15.37 -1.24 -29.68
CA ALA A 551 -15.72 -2.43 -28.88
C ALA A 551 -16.08 -3.66 -29.74
N GLY A 552 -16.26 -3.48 -31.04
CA GLY A 552 -16.69 -4.54 -31.95
C GLY A 552 -18.16 -4.94 -31.77
N PRO A 553 -18.61 -6.02 -32.44
CA PRO A 553 -19.99 -6.48 -32.36
C PRO A 553 -20.39 -6.82 -30.92
N GLU A 554 -21.61 -6.39 -30.53
CA GLU A 554 -22.19 -6.61 -29.19
C GLU A 554 -21.42 -5.96 -28.04
N GLY A 555 -20.30 -5.29 -28.28
CA GLY A 555 -19.60 -4.47 -27.31
C GLY A 555 -20.08 -3.02 -27.31
N ALA A 556 -19.79 -2.27 -26.26
CA ALA A 556 -20.15 -0.86 -26.17
C ALA A 556 -19.09 -0.07 -25.38
N THR A 557 -18.90 1.20 -25.74
CA THR A 557 -18.00 2.13 -25.05
C THR A 557 -18.74 3.36 -24.57
N ALA A 558 -18.21 4.03 -23.56
CA ALA A 558 -18.66 5.33 -23.09
C ALA A 558 -17.47 6.19 -22.65
N ASP A 559 -17.59 7.50 -22.87
CA ASP A 559 -16.66 8.51 -22.35
C ASP A 559 -17.47 9.55 -21.55
N LEU A 560 -17.31 9.53 -20.25
CA LEU A 560 -18.08 10.35 -19.29
C LEU A 560 -17.28 11.55 -18.76
N ARG A 561 -16.13 11.86 -19.36
CA ARG A 561 -15.25 12.97 -18.91
C ARG A 561 -15.88 14.35 -19.08
N ASP A 562 -16.89 14.48 -19.90
CA ASP A 562 -17.63 15.72 -20.12
C ASP A 562 -18.70 16.01 -19.02
N GLY A 563 -18.77 15.17 -18.00
CA GLY A 563 -19.73 15.31 -16.91
C GLY A 563 -21.17 14.95 -17.25
N ARG A 564 -21.41 14.31 -18.42
CA ARG A 564 -22.76 13.88 -18.84
C ARG A 564 -23.16 12.52 -18.30
N GLY A 565 -22.38 11.95 -17.35
CA GLY A 565 -22.75 10.71 -16.69
C GLY A 565 -24.04 10.85 -15.88
N ASP A 566 -24.82 9.75 -15.82
CA ASP A 566 -26.10 9.66 -15.12
C ASP A 566 -27.10 10.80 -15.48
N PRO A 567 -27.51 10.93 -16.75
CA PRO A 567 -28.39 12.01 -17.20
C PRO A 567 -29.77 12.03 -16.54
N LEU A 568 -30.15 10.94 -15.87
CA LEU A 568 -31.44 10.80 -15.17
C LEU A 568 -31.33 11.07 -13.67
N GLY A 569 -30.11 11.26 -13.13
CA GLY A 569 -29.89 11.46 -11.70
C GLY A 569 -30.29 10.26 -10.84
N LEU A 570 -30.03 9.06 -11.34
CA LEU A 570 -30.40 7.80 -10.68
C LEU A 570 -29.39 7.40 -9.62
N ASP A 571 -28.17 7.93 -9.71
CA ASP A 571 -27.11 7.55 -8.78
C ASP A 571 -27.42 8.02 -7.36
N GLY A 572 -27.11 7.18 -6.38
CA GLY A 572 -27.35 7.47 -4.95
C GLY A 572 -28.80 7.40 -4.49
N LEU A 573 -29.79 7.12 -5.36
CA LEU A 573 -31.19 6.93 -4.94
C LEU A 573 -31.41 5.51 -4.40
N PRO A 574 -32.05 5.35 -3.22
CA PRO A 574 -32.37 4.02 -2.68
C PRO A 574 -33.20 3.16 -3.64
N GLU A 575 -34.15 3.77 -4.34
CA GLU A 575 -35.03 3.12 -5.32
C GLU A 575 -34.23 2.58 -6.51
N THR A 576 -33.16 3.26 -6.90
CA THR A 576 -32.26 2.79 -7.96
C THR A 576 -31.58 1.50 -7.55
N ARG A 577 -31.12 1.41 -6.31
CA ARG A 577 -30.50 0.18 -5.80
C ARG A 577 -31.47 -1.01 -5.89
N ASP A 578 -32.72 -0.83 -5.46
CA ASP A 578 -33.73 -1.88 -5.53
C ASP A 578 -34.04 -2.28 -6.99
N TYR A 579 -34.07 -1.30 -7.89
CA TYR A 579 -34.22 -1.52 -9.32
C TYR A 579 -33.07 -2.31 -9.93
N LEU A 580 -31.82 -1.96 -9.61
CA LEU A 580 -30.63 -2.69 -10.07
C LEU A 580 -30.64 -4.15 -9.58
N ILE A 581 -31.02 -4.40 -8.31
CA ILE A 581 -31.18 -5.74 -7.76
C ILE A 581 -32.27 -6.52 -8.52
N ALA A 582 -33.40 -5.88 -8.84
CA ALA A 582 -34.46 -6.51 -9.60
C ALA A 582 -34.03 -6.88 -11.03
N LEU A 583 -33.27 -5.99 -11.70
CA LEU A 583 -32.70 -6.26 -13.01
C LEU A 583 -31.73 -7.45 -12.98
N TRP A 584 -30.84 -7.50 -11.97
CA TRP A 584 -29.89 -8.59 -11.81
C TRP A 584 -30.59 -9.92 -11.62
N ARG A 585 -31.58 -10.00 -10.71
CA ARG A 585 -32.39 -11.21 -10.44
C ARG A 585 -33.18 -11.68 -11.66
N ALA A 586 -33.58 -10.74 -12.53
CA ALA A 586 -34.26 -11.03 -13.77
C ALA A 586 -33.33 -11.38 -14.94
N GLY A 587 -32.01 -11.44 -14.72
CA GLY A 587 -31.02 -11.72 -15.77
C GLY A 587 -30.89 -10.60 -16.81
N ARG A 588 -31.28 -9.36 -16.49
CA ARG A 588 -31.23 -8.20 -17.39
C ARG A 588 -29.85 -7.55 -17.41
N THR A 589 -28.80 -8.33 -17.61
CA THR A 589 -27.40 -7.88 -17.58
C THR A 589 -27.09 -6.81 -18.60
N GLU A 590 -27.69 -6.87 -19.79
CA GLU A 590 -27.53 -5.85 -20.84
C GLU A 590 -28.05 -4.46 -20.39
N THR A 591 -29.20 -4.43 -19.69
CA THR A 591 -29.74 -3.18 -19.15
C THR A 591 -28.85 -2.61 -18.05
N LEU A 592 -28.34 -3.45 -17.14
CA LEU A 592 -27.38 -3.06 -16.12
C LEU A 592 -26.10 -2.50 -16.74
N THR A 593 -25.58 -3.15 -17.77
CA THR A 593 -24.39 -2.71 -18.50
C THR A 593 -24.62 -1.33 -19.13
N ARG A 594 -25.79 -1.11 -19.75
CA ARG A 594 -26.13 0.21 -20.31
C ARG A 594 -26.25 1.30 -19.24
N LEU A 595 -26.83 1.01 -18.08
CA LEU A 595 -26.90 1.94 -16.97
C LEU A 595 -25.48 2.30 -16.49
N TRP A 596 -24.62 1.30 -16.31
CA TRP A 596 -23.23 1.51 -15.92
C TRP A 596 -22.46 2.34 -16.98
N LEU A 597 -22.62 2.07 -18.27
CA LEU A 597 -22.00 2.87 -19.35
C LEU A 597 -22.50 4.32 -19.36
N ASN A 598 -23.73 4.57 -18.91
CA ASN A 598 -24.30 5.93 -18.80
C ASN A 598 -23.97 6.61 -17.45
N GLY A 599 -23.09 6.04 -16.63
CA GLY A 599 -22.59 6.70 -15.42
C GLY A 599 -23.31 6.32 -14.13
N VAL A 600 -24.39 5.54 -14.19
CA VAL A 600 -25.07 5.06 -12.97
C VAL A 600 -24.13 4.17 -12.19
N GLY A 601 -24.00 4.41 -10.88
CA GLY A 601 -23.23 3.59 -9.95
C GLY A 601 -23.90 2.23 -9.76
N VAL A 602 -23.23 1.15 -10.19
CA VAL A 602 -23.69 -0.24 -10.01
C VAL A 602 -22.81 -0.91 -8.97
N ASP A 603 -23.39 -1.24 -7.82
CA ASP A 603 -22.71 -2.02 -6.79
C ASP A 603 -22.69 -3.51 -7.17
N TRP A 604 -21.75 -3.86 -8.05
CA TRP A 604 -21.59 -5.24 -8.54
C TRP A 604 -21.32 -6.22 -7.41
N ALA A 605 -20.60 -5.81 -6.36
CA ALA A 605 -20.32 -6.66 -5.21
C ALA A 605 -21.60 -7.06 -4.49
N ALA A 606 -22.51 -6.12 -4.24
CA ALA A 606 -23.79 -6.40 -3.62
C ALA A 606 -24.72 -7.21 -4.52
N LEU A 607 -24.70 -6.97 -5.84
CA LEU A 607 -25.51 -7.74 -6.80
C LEU A 607 -25.07 -9.21 -6.86
N GLU A 608 -23.79 -9.46 -6.81
CA GLU A 608 -23.18 -10.79 -6.94
C GLU A 608 -22.98 -11.51 -5.60
N ALA A 609 -23.29 -10.88 -4.47
CA ALA A 609 -23.10 -11.45 -3.12
C ALA A 609 -23.86 -12.74 -2.87
N ALA A 610 -24.99 -12.97 -3.56
CA ALA A 610 -25.80 -14.18 -3.41
C ALA A 610 -25.24 -15.42 -4.14
N SER A 611 -24.23 -15.24 -4.99
CA SER A 611 -23.58 -16.34 -5.72
C SER A 611 -22.31 -16.75 -5.00
N PRO A 612 -22.09 -18.05 -4.70
CA PRO A 612 -20.81 -18.51 -4.16
C PRO A 612 -19.67 -18.06 -5.07
N TRP A 613 -18.69 -17.38 -4.53
CA TRP A 613 -17.55 -16.88 -5.30
C TRP A 613 -16.24 -17.37 -4.70
N ALA A 614 -15.40 -17.94 -5.55
CA ALA A 614 -13.99 -18.10 -5.27
C ALA A 614 -13.23 -17.06 -6.10
N ALA A 615 -12.37 -16.28 -5.46
CA ALA A 615 -11.47 -15.38 -6.18
C ALA A 615 -10.64 -16.18 -7.19
N PRO A 616 -10.35 -15.63 -8.38
CA PRO A 616 -9.51 -16.33 -9.35
C PRO A 616 -8.14 -16.64 -8.75
N SER A 617 -7.61 -17.82 -9.06
CA SER A 617 -6.28 -18.27 -8.58
C SER A 617 -5.17 -17.29 -8.98
N GLN A 618 -5.32 -16.65 -10.14
CA GLN A 618 -4.46 -15.59 -10.63
C GLN A 618 -5.24 -14.30 -10.79
N PRO A 619 -4.82 -13.19 -10.14
CA PRO A 619 -5.49 -11.90 -10.29
C PRO A 619 -5.22 -11.32 -11.68
N PRO A 620 -6.16 -10.53 -12.24
CA PRO A 620 -5.88 -9.77 -13.43
C PRO A 620 -4.76 -8.74 -13.18
N PRO A 621 -3.95 -8.41 -14.19
CA PRO A 621 -2.87 -7.45 -14.04
C PRO A 621 -3.42 -6.08 -13.61
N PRO A 622 -2.64 -5.26 -12.93
CA PRO A 622 -3.04 -3.89 -12.60
C PRO A 622 -3.38 -3.07 -13.85
N SER A 623 -4.22 -2.06 -13.70
CA SER A 623 -4.55 -1.09 -14.74
C SER A 623 -3.28 -0.46 -15.31
N ALA A 624 -3.24 -0.22 -16.63
CA ALA A 624 -2.08 0.37 -17.27
C ALA A 624 -1.90 1.84 -16.86
N ARG A 625 -0.63 2.25 -16.72
CA ARG A 625 -0.21 3.63 -16.45
C ARG A 625 0.52 4.18 -17.68
N LEU A 626 0.23 5.42 -18.03
CA LEU A 626 0.91 6.17 -19.09
C LEU A 626 1.93 7.12 -18.47
N ARG A 627 2.98 6.54 -17.93
CA ARG A 627 4.01 7.26 -17.19
C ARG A 627 4.84 8.16 -18.07
N ARG A 628 5.26 9.29 -17.52
CA ARG A 628 6.22 10.22 -18.11
C ARG A 628 7.20 10.73 -17.05
N PRO A 629 8.42 11.11 -17.44
CA PRO A 629 9.38 11.65 -16.49
C PRO A 629 8.92 13.01 -15.96
N LEU A 630 8.92 13.16 -14.64
CA LEU A 630 8.56 14.37 -13.91
C LEU A 630 9.61 14.63 -12.85
N TRP A 631 10.20 15.86 -12.86
CA TRP A 631 11.25 16.23 -11.93
C TRP A 631 11.20 17.71 -11.60
N LEU A 632 11.74 18.11 -10.45
CA LEU A 632 11.89 19.53 -10.07
C LEU A 632 12.71 20.29 -11.13
N GLY A 633 12.18 21.42 -11.62
CA GLY A 633 12.89 22.28 -12.56
C GLY A 633 12.87 21.79 -14.00
N ALA A 634 12.17 20.70 -14.34
CA ALA A 634 12.07 20.23 -15.74
C ALA A 634 11.37 21.23 -16.68
N ASP A 635 10.63 22.20 -16.14
CA ASP A 635 10.01 23.29 -16.93
C ASP A 635 10.98 24.44 -17.25
N ARG A 636 12.21 24.42 -16.74
CA ARG A 636 13.28 25.32 -17.23
C ARG A 636 13.81 24.73 -18.51
N ALA A 637 13.44 25.31 -19.66
CA ALA A 637 14.17 25.09 -20.90
C ALA A 637 15.67 25.24 -20.63
N PRO A 638 16.54 24.38 -21.21
CA PRO A 638 17.98 24.59 -21.10
C PRO A 638 18.27 26.00 -21.58
N GLU A 639 18.82 26.87 -20.70
CA GLU A 639 19.37 28.14 -21.12
C GLU A 639 20.39 27.80 -22.22
N GLU A 640 20.12 28.28 -23.43
CA GLU A 640 21.11 28.23 -24.50
C GLU A 640 22.40 28.88 -23.94
N PRO A 641 23.56 28.24 -24.08
CA PRO A 641 24.79 28.84 -23.62
C PRO A 641 24.94 30.17 -24.37
N GLU A 642 25.04 31.27 -23.63
CA GLU A 642 25.34 32.56 -24.21
C GLU A 642 26.57 32.40 -25.11
N PRO A 643 26.53 32.87 -26.37
CA PRO A 643 27.70 32.85 -27.23
C PRO A 643 28.79 33.72 -26.56
N ASN A 644 29.86 33.06 -26.14
CA ASN A 644 31.06 33.73 -25.63
C ASN A 644 31.45 34.87 -26.58
N GLY A 645 31.30 36.12 -26.11
CA GLY A 645 31.84 37.32 -26.73
C GLY A 645 33.34 37.46 -26.49
#